data_86d2cb8bab5dcde9d7598fad38bf33db
#
_entry.id   86d2cb8bab5dcde9d7598fad38bf33db
#
_cell.length_a   1.000
_cell.length_b   1.000
_cell.length_c   1.000
_cell.angle_alpha   90.00
_cell.angle_beta   90.00
_cell.angle_gamma   90.00
#
_symmetry.space_group_name_H-M   'P 1'
#
loop_
_entity.id
_entity.type
_entity.pdbx_description
1 polymer ?
#
loop_
_entity_poly.entity_id
_entity_poly.type
_entity_poly.pdbx_seq_one_letter_code
_entity_poly.pdbx_strand_id
1 'polypeptide(L)'
;MKQLTRLLALVLRLALSLAVVPTALVAQQPKPAATATDYASALAAIEKSLEEKRKELGIPGMSLVIVKDDKVIYLKGLGVKDFERKIPVTPDTRFAIGSSTKAFTAMLAVMSADEGKLSLDDSPKKFLPYFTLRDEEAAAKITMRDLLSHRSGLNRTDLAMVTGMLNREELIRVAGMAKPTAKLGEKFQYQNIMYAAAGEAVAKAQNSTWDALIAKRIFKPLGMNNSDTRIEDMQKSRDYSFGYDYNATTKVTRRLPQRAIPAAAPAGAINSSARDMAQWVRLMLNNGVINGKRLVSEKGIDELTRKQINIAGPLDYGLGWFLRQWNGHKVVEHGGNIDGFNAQVAFMPDQKLGFVLLTNVTASSIGATAMSTIWKELVGVPPTTATAPASDPKKEVGKYLMPAGVGFDVSLKDEKLVLTVPGQPPYPLENLGGRRYRLGDPAPGGFFATFRPVKDKESETELFLEQPQGNVVLKKVSGDGAKPTVDAGATADNSLISVDELLAKMIAAYGGEENLRKHKSSVMMVDVDFENQGVQAKGSVSARAPNLAAMDMTFTALGKKIGTIVSFFDGAAGGEVMSFAPEETYSGKRLEDIKAGSDFYDVLNWKANYKTLTVKRMGKVGGEDVYILEKRSEKGTPVLDYISTKSFLVLRRDSVVVSETAGFELPQTQSFSDYRNVDGVMVPFKTVANSLVQGDVVTRITDVKWDIDIPDNAFKKPATDKHR
;
A
#
# COMPACT_ATOMS: atom_id res chain seq x y z
N MET A 1 -17.24 -16.04 -77.37
CA MET A 1 -16.73 -15.95 -76.02
C MET A 1 -15.90 -17.15 -75.52
N LYS A 2 -15.66 -18.16 -76.36
CA LYS A 2 -14.84 -19.36 -75.93
C LYS A 2 -13.41 -19.36 -76.49
N GLN A 3 -13.00 -18.38 -77.28
CA GLN A 3 -11.64 -18.24 -77.81
C GLN A 3 -10.77 -17.19 -77.12
N LEU A 4 -11.37 -16.29 -76.32
CA LEU A 4 -10.63 -15.22 -75.62
C LEU A 4 -10.06 -15.75 -74.27
N THR A 5 -10.63 -16.82 -73.69
CA THR A 5 -10.18 -17.41 -72.44
C THR A 5 -9.01 -18.37 -72.55
N ARG A 6 -8.66 -18.79 -73.81
CA ARG A 6 -7.50 -19.66 -74.06
C ARG A 6 -6.20 -18.90 -74.39
N LEU A 7 -6.26 -17.64 -74.79
CA LEU A 7 -5.09 -16.81 -75.03
C LEU A 7 -4.51 -16.16 -73.80
N LEU A 8 -5.34 -15.90 -72.76
CA LEU A 8 -4.86 -15.36 -71.49
C LEU A 8 -4.16 -16.40 -70.59
N ALA A 9 -4.40 -17.70 -70.78
CA ALA A 9 -3.76 -18.77 -70.02
C ALA A 9 -2.36 -19.18 -70.59
N LEU A 10 -2.00 -18.73 -71.77
CA LEU A 10 -0.69 -19.08 -72.41
C LEU A 10 0.36 -17.96 -72.19
N VAL A 11 -0.04 -16.74 -71.95
CA VAL A 11 0.87 -15.60 -71.69
C VAL A 11 1.34 -15.57 -70.23
N LEU A 12 0.63 -16.23 -69.32
CA LEU A 12 1.00 -16.25 -67.91
C LEU A 12 1.96 -17.42 -67.54
N ARG A 13 2.39 -18.23 -68.49
CA ARG A 13 3.32 -19.38 -68.29
C ARG A 13 4.74 -19.16 -68.83
N LEU A 14 5.04 -17.99 -69.40
CA LEU A 14 6.39 -17.75 -69.97
C LEU A 14 7.16 -16.56 -69.36
N ALA A 15 6.74 -16.06 -68.19
CA ALA A 15 7.41 -14.95 -67.53
C ALA A 15 7.84 -15.23 -66.09
N LEU A 16 8.08 -16.50 -65.72
CA LEU A 16 8.61 -16.87 -64.40
C LEU A 16 9.74 -17.90 -64.49
N SER A 17 10.83 -17.49 -65.16
CA SER A 17 12.12 -18.20 -65.09
C SER A 17 13.25 -17.19 -65.04
N LEU A 18 13.37 -16.47 -63.92
CA LEU A 18 14.56 -15.69 -63.57
C LEU A 18 14.76 -15.79 -62.07
N ALA A 19 15.73 -16.63 -61.69
CA ALA A 19 16.58 -16.56 -60.51
C ALA A 19 15.91 -16.20 -59.17
N VAL A 20 15.34 -17.19 -58.46
CA VAL A 20 15.21 -17.14 -57.02
C VAL A 20 16.47 -17.81 -56.44
N VAL A 21 17.39 -16.98 -55.93
CA VAL A 21 18.40 -17.42 -54.95
C VAL A 21 17.63 -17.79 -53.71
N PRO A 22 17.72 -19.00 -53.14
CA PRO A 22 17.08 -19.29 -51.88
C PRO A 22 17.86 -18.57 -50.79
N THR A 23 17.39 -17.42 -50.33
CA THR A 23 17.70 -16.95 -48.97
C THR A 23 17.10 -17.99 -48.04
N ALA A 24 17.95 -18.82 -47.48
CA ALA A 24 17.56 -19.70 -46.40
C ALA A 24 17.00 -18.83 -45.25
N LEU A 25 15.68 -18.73 -45.15
CA LEU A 25 15.04 -18.39 -43.90
C LEU A 25 15.48 -19.53 -42.95
N VAL A 26 16.45 -19.25 -42.10
CA VAL A 26 16.68 -20.04 -40.89
C VAL A 26 15.40 -19.84 -40.06
N ALA A 27 14.46 -20.76 -40.27
CA ALA A 27 13.36 -20.95 -39.33
C ALA A 27 14.05 -21.23 -37.98
N GLN A 28 14.00 -20.28 -37.05
CA GLN A 28 14.34 -20.59 -35.67
C GLN A 28 13.46 -21.76 -35.26
N GLN A 29 14.09 -22.93 -35.13
CA GLN A 29 13.40 -24.08 -34.56
C GLN A 29 12.88 -23.66 -33.19
N PRO A 30 11.61 -23.92 -32.86
CA PRO A 30 11.13 -23.73 -31.52
C PRO A 30 12.07 -24.52 -30.59
N LYS A 31 12.60 -23.83 -29.59
CA LYS A 31 13.43 -24.46 -28.56
C LYS A 31 12.69 -25.71 -28.09
N PRO A 32 13.33 -26.90 -28.12
CA PRO A 32 12.64 -28.12 -27.73
C PRO A 32 12.05 -27.94 -26.34
N ALA A 33 10.81 -28.39 -26.15
CA ALA A 33 10.16 -28.36 -24.83
C ALA A 33 11.08 -29.05 -23.84
N ALA A 34 11.45 -28.36 -22.77
CA ALA A 34 12.36 -28.85 -21.76
C ALA A 34 11.88 -30.22 -21.23
N THR A 35 12.77 -31.17 -21.13
CA THR A 35 12.49 -32.49 -20.56
C THR A 35 12.39 -32.38 -19.02
N ALA A 36 11.76 -33.32 -18.34
CA ALA A 36 11.65 -33.33 -16.87
C ALA A 36 13.02 -33.23 -16.16
N THR A 37 14.10 -33.66 -16.83
CA THR A 37 15.48 -33.54 -16.34
C THR A 37 15.99 -32.10 -16.35
N ASP A 38 15.54 -31.26 -17.29
CA ASP A 38 15.95 -29.84 -17.38
C ASP A 38 15.38 -28.97 -16.25
N TYR A 39 14.23 -29.35 -15.70
CA TYR A 39 13.67 -28.60 -14.55
C TYR A 39 14.39 -28.89 -13.24
N ALA A 40 15.07 -30.01 -13.06
CA ALA A 40 15.67 -30.39 -11.79
C ALA A 40 16.72 -29.36 -11.32
N SER A 41 17.60 -28.92 -12.23
CA SER A 41 18.61 -27.90 -11.92
C SER A 41 17.98 -26.53 -11.61
N ALA A 42 17.02 -26.11 -12.43
CA ALA A 42 16.30 -24.84 -12.22
C ALA A 42 15.52 -24.84 -10.89
N LEU A 43 14.85 -25.95 -10.58
CA LEU A 43 14.10 -26.09 -9.33
C LEU A 43 15.01 -26.09 -8.10
N ALA A 44 16.18 -26.71 -8.18
CA ALA A 44 17.18 -26.67 -7.12
C ALA A 44 17.74 -25.24 -6.90
N ALA A 45 17.99 -24.50 -7.98
CA ALA A 45 18.41 -23.10 -7.91
C ALA A 45 17.33 -22.21 -7.29
N ILE A 46 16.06 -22.39 -7.67
CA ILE A 46 14.91 -21.68 -7.09
C ILE A 46 14.79 -21.97 -5.59
N GLU A 47 14.82 -23.26 -5.21
CA GLU A 47 14.73 -23.67 -3.79
C GLU A 47 15.84 -23.01 -2.97
N LYS A 48 17.10 -23.12 -3.44
CA LYS A 48 18.26 -22.54 -2.77
C LYS A 48 18.09 -21.02 -2.57
N SER A 49 17.79 -20.30 -3.64
CA SER A 49 17.63 -18.85 -3.60
C SER A 49 16.52 -18.42 -2.63
N LEU A 50 15.37 -19.09 -2.68
CA LEU A 50 14.23 -18.74 -1.81
C LEU A 50 14.47 -19.14 -0.34
N GLU A 51 15.17 -20.27 -0.07
CA GLU A 51 15.52 -20.66 1.29
C GLU A 51 16.55 -19.69 1.92
N GLU A 52 17.53 -19.23 1.14
CA GLU A 52 18.46 -18.19 1.58
C GLU A 52 17.71 -16.89 1.89
N LYS A 53 16.82 -16.45 1.00
CA LYS A 53 16.02 -15.23 1.20
C LYS A 53 15.04 -15.36 2.36
N ARG A 54 14.44 -16.55 2.56
CA ARG A 54 13.58 -16.84 3.71
C ARG A 54 14.32 -16.59 5.03
N LYS A 55 15.54 -17.11 5.15
CA LYS A 55 16.38 -16.93 6.35
C LYS A 55 16.82 -15.49 6.55
N GLU A 56 17.23 -14.81 5.47
CA GLU A 56 17.61 -13.39 5.48
C GLU A 56 16.47 -12.49 6.01
N LEU A 57 15.25 -12.76 5.54
CA LEU A 57 14.06 -11.98 5.92
C LEU A 57 13.44 -12.43 7.25
N GLY A 58 14.04 -13.38 7.97
CA GLY A 58 13.53 -13.87 9.24
C GLY A 58 12.17 -14.58 9.14
N ILE A 59 11.83 -15.14 7.97
CA ILE A 59 10.56 -15.83 7.75
C ILE A 59 10.62 -17.21 8.41
N PRO A 60 9.76 -17.54 9.41
CA PRO A 60 9.82 -18.83 10.08
C PRO A 60 9.55 -20.00 9.13
N GLY A 61 8.53 -19.89 8.30
CA GLY A 61 8.13 -20.95 7.38
C GLY A 61 7.48 -20.47 6.09
N MET A 62 7.60 -21.27 5.05
CA MET A 62 6.96 -21.05 3.76
C MET A 62 6.56 -22.35 3.09
N SER A 63 5.59 -22.31 2.18
CA SER A 63 5.22 -23.40 1.29
C SER A 63 5.16 -22.91 -0.15
N LEU A 64 5.82 -23.60 -1.07
CA LEU A 64 5.92 -23.25 -2.48
C LEU A 64 5.36 -24.36 -3.36
N VAL A 65 4.55 -24.00 -4.34
CA VAL A 65 4.16 -24.85 -5.46
C VAL A 65 4.44 -24.16 -6.79
N ILE A 66 4.93 -24.92 -7.77
CA ILE A 66 5.11 -24.48 -9.16
C ILE A 66 4.35 -25.43 -10.08
N VAL A 67 3.54 -24.86 -10.97
CA VAL A 67 2.73 -25.57 -11.96
C VAL A 67 3.24 -25.20 -13.35
N LYS A 68 3.49 -26.21 -14.18
CA LYS A 68 3.90 -26.05 -15.58
C LYS A 68 3.16 -27.07 -16.45
N ASP A 69 2.55 -26.60 -17.55
CA ASP A 69 1.83 -27.46 -18.49
C ASP A 69 0.83 -28.41 -17.82
N ASP A 70 -0.02 -27.87 -16.95
CA ASP A 70 -1.02 -28.57 -16.12
C ASP A 70 -0.45 -29.59 -15.11
N LYS A 71 0.85 -29.61 -14.87
CA LYS A 71 1.53 -30.50 -13.92
C LYS A 71 2.15 -29.71 -12.78
N VAL A 72 2.05 -30.24 -11.57
CA VAL A 72 2.82 -29.75 -10.43
C VAL A 72 4.25 -30.26 -10.59
N ILE A 73 5.19 -29.35 -10.89
CA ILE A 73 6.62 -29.69 -11.07
C ILE A 73 7.44 -29.46 -9.80
N TYR A 74 6.91 -28.70 -8.84
CA TYR A 74 7.53 -28.49 -7.54
C TYR A 74 6.45 -28.29 -6.48
N LEU A 75 6.60 -28.92 -5.30
CA LEU A 75 5.69 -28.75 -4.17
C LEU A 75 6.42 -29.09 -2.87
N LYS A 76 6.72 -28.09 -2.03
CA LYS A 76 7.49 -28.28 -0.80
C LYS A 76 7.15 -27.26 0.27
N GLY A 77 7.15 -27.72 1.53
CA GLY A 77 7.20 -26.87 2.73
C GLY A 77 8.65 -26.68 3.18
N LEU A 78 9.00 -25.47 3.62
CA LEU A 78 10.33 -25.10 4.09
C LEU A 78 10.21 -24.33 5.41
N GLY A 79 11.11 -24.54 6.35
CA GLY A 79 11.06 -23.94 7.66
C GLY A 79 9.94 -24.52 8.56
N VAL A 80 9.39 -23.70 9.46
CA VAL A 80 8.46 -24.14 10.53
C VAL A 80 7.16 -23.37 10.53
N LYS A 81 6.03 -24.07 10.75
CA LYS A 81 4.68 -23.51 10.90
C LYS A 81 4.40 -23.06 12.34
N ASP A 82 5.16 -23.60 13.29
CA ASP A 82 5.17 -23.22 14.70
C ASP A 82 6.62 -22.94 15.09
N PHE A 83 6.92 -21.64 15.27
CA PHE A 83 8.29 -21.18 15.54
C PHE A 83 8.78 -21.60 16.91
N GLU A 84 7.90 -21.59 17.89
CA GLU A 84 8.21 -21.94 19.28
C GLU A 84 8.49 -23.44 19.44
N ARG A 85 7.66 -24.29 18.82
CA ARG A 85 7.76 -25.76 18.91
C ARG A 85 8.60 -26.38 17.80
N LYS A 86 9.09 -25.58 16.83
CA LYS A 86 9.88 -26.04 15.67
C LYS A 86 9.17 -27.08 14.80
N ILE A 87 7.84 -27.00 14.70
CA ILE A 87 7.05 -27.93 13.87
C ILE A 87 7.20 -27.56 12.39
N PRO A 88 7.62 -28.48 11.51
CA PRO A 88 7.91 -28.17 10.11
C PRO A 88 6.64 -27.82 9.31
N VAL A 89 6.81 -26.97 8.28
CA VAL A 89 5.80 -26.72 7.24
C VAL A 89 5.72 -27.94 6.33
N THR A 90 4.50 -28.33 5.95
CA THR A 90 4.22 -29.32 4.90
C THR A 90 3.56 -28.67 3.70
N PRO A 91 3.45 -29.37 2.55
CA PRO A 91 2.65 -28.92 1.41
C PRO A 91 1.16 -28.73 1.72
N ASP A 92 0.65 -29.36 2.78
CA ASP A 92 -0.73 -29.35 3.22
C ASP A 92 -1.00 -28.35 4.35
N THR A 93 0.06 -27.74 4.89
CA THR A 93 -0.07 -26.71 5.94
C THR A 93 -0.93 -25.55 5.44
N ARG A 94 -1.97 -25.21 6.20
CA ARG A 94 -2.88 -24.09 5.90
C ARG A 94 -2.26 -22.77 6.35
N PHE A 95 -2.31 -21.78 5.46
CA PHE A 95 -1.93 -20.39 5.67
C PHE A 95 -3.11 -19.49 5.32
N ALA A 96 -3.27 -18.37 5.99
CA ALA A 96 -4.18 -17.33 5.52
C ALA A 96 -3.58 -16.68 4.25
N ILE A 97 -4.37 -16.62 3.17
CA ILE A 97 -3.88 -16.09 1.88
C ILE A 97 -4.22 -14.60 1.69
N GLY A 98 -4.88 -13.98 2.68
CA GLY A 98 -5.19 -12.55 2.65
C GLY A 98 -5.86 -12.13 1.34
N SER A 99 -5.42 -11.03 0.78
CA SER A 99 -6.02 -10.41 -0.41
C SER A 99 -5.99 -11.26 -1.68
N SER A 100 -5.22 -12.37 -1.74
CA SER A 100 -5.36 -13.34 -2.84
C SER A 100 -6.78 -13.94 -2.91
N THR A 101 -7.57 -13.83 -1.82
CA THR A 101 -9.01 -14.13 -1.76
C THR A 101 -9.84 -13.36 -2.81
N LYS A 102 -9.41 -12.14 -3.18
CA LYS A 102 -10.15 -11.27 -4.10
C LYS A 102 -10.36 -11.91 -5.47
N ALA A 103 -9.39 -12.65 -5.95
CA ALA A 103 -9.49 -13.38 -7.20
C ALA A 103 -10.60 -14.44 -7.17
N PHE A 104 -10.81 -15.09 -6.02
CA PHE A 104 -11.89 -16.06 -5.83
C PHE A 104 -13.27 -15.37 -5.80
N THR A 105 -13.37 -14.21 -5.17
CA THR A 105 -14.60 -13.40 -5.17
C THR A 105 -14.94 -12.91 -6.58
N ALA A 106 -13.96 -12.43 -7.33
CA ALA A 106 -14.16 -12.03 -8.72
C ALA A 106 -14.54 -13.22 -9.61
N MET A 107 -13.94 -14.40 -9.38
CA MET A 107 -14.33 -15.64 -10.07
C MET A 107 -15.80 -16.00 -9.83
N LEU A 108 -16.30 -15.92 -8.58
CA LEU A 108 -17.72 -16.15 -8.29
C LEU A 108 -18.64 -15.15 -9.01
N ALA A 109 -18.23 -13.88 -9.11
CA ALA A 109 -19.00 -12.87 -9.83
C ALA A 109 -19.08 -13.21 -11.33
N VAL A 110 -17.95 -13.59 -11.93
CA VAL A 110 -17.89 -14.00 -13.35
C VAL A 110 -18.71 -15.26 -13.60
N MET A 111 -18.56 -16.30 -12.75
CA MET A 111 -19.37 -17.52 -12.85
C MET A 111 -20.87 -17.23 -12.75
N SER A 112 -21.24 -16.27 -11.88
CA SER A 112 -22.65 -15.85 -11.75
C SER A 112 -23.13 -15.06 -12.96
N ALA A 113 -22.25 -14.34 -13.64
CA ALA A 113 -22.54 -13.66 -14.89
C ALA A 113 -22.70 -14.64 -16.06
N ASP A 114 -21.82 -15.67 -16.14
CA ASP A 114 -21.94 -16.76 -17.11
C ASP A 114 -23.31 -17.46 -17.02
N GLU A 115 -23.88 -17.55 -15.82
CA GLU A 115 -25.20 -18.17 -15.54
C GLU A 115 -26.40 -17.20 -15.68
N GLY A 116 -26.11 -15.92 -16.02
CA GLY A 116 -27.17 -14.89 -16.13
C GLY A 116 -27.85 -14.52 -14.81
N LYS A 117 -27.21 -14.81 -13.66
CA LYS A 117 -27.70 -14.44 -12.32
C LYS A 117 -27.43 -12.99 -11.95
N LEU A 118 -26.39 -12.40 -12.53
CA LEU A 118 -26.05 -11.00 -12.47
C LEU A 118 -25.32 -10.60 -13.73
N SER A 119 -25.13 -9.28 -13.95
CA SER A 119 -24.17 -8.73 -14.91
C SER A 119 -23.05 -8.03 -14.15
N LEU A 120 -21.83 -8.09 -14.69
CA LEU A 120 -20.72 -7.29 -14.15
C LEU A 120 -20.99 -5.77 -14.26
N ASP A 121 -21.89 -5.38 -15.14
CA ASP A 121 -22.30 -3.99 -15.36
C ASP A 121 -23.61 -3.64 -14.60
N ASP A 122 -24.17 -4.57 -13.82
CA ASP A 122 -25.28 -4.27 -12.89
C ASP A 122 -24.82 -3.33 -11.77
N SER A 123 -25.70 -2.43 -11.33
CA SER A 123 -25.51 -1.68 -10.10
C SER A 123 -25.54 -2.61 -8.89
N PRO A 124 -24.61 -2.49 -7.94
CA PRO A 124 -24.66 -3.27 -6.70
C PRO A 124 -25.96 -3.03 -5.90
N LYS A 125 -26.60 -1.87 -6.05
CA LYS A 125 -27.87 -1.53 -5.41
C LYS A 125 -29.02 -2.46 -5.82
N LYS A 126 -28.95 -3.08 -7.00
CA LYS A 126 -29.91 -4.10 -7.45
C LYS A 126 -29.99 -5.29 -6.49
N PHE A 127 -28.90 -5.67 -5.87
CA PHE A 127 -28.78 -6.80 -4.96
C PHE A 127 -28.70 -6.38 -3.50
N LEU A 128 -28.21 -5.17 -3.24
CA LEU A 128 -28.00 -4.56 -1.93
C LEU A 128 -28.76 -3.21 -1.89
N PRO A 129 -30.05 -3.20 -1.59
CA PRO A 129 -30.85 -1.94 -1.59
C PRO A 129 -30.28 -0.85 -0.68
N TYR A 130 -29.51 -1.23 0.33
CA TYR A 130 -28.84 -0.34 1.26
C TYR A 130 -27.49 0.22 0.75
N PHE A 131 -26.99 -0.26 -0.39
CA PHE A 131 -25.74 0.22 -0.98
C PHE A 131 -25.91 1.66 -1.44
N THR A 132 -25.02 2.53 -0.98
CA THR A 132 -24.96 3.93 -1.41
C THR A 132 -23.52 4.44 -1.34
N LEU A 133 -23.26 5.58 -1.95
CA LEU A 133 -22.03 6.35 -1.82
C LEU A 133 -22.41 7.79 -1.44
N ARG A 134 -21.53 8.50 -0.75
CA ARG A 134 -21.70 9.92 -0.43
C ARG A 134 -21.82 10.79 -1.69
N ASP A 135 -21.14 10.40 -2.76
CA ASP A 135 -21.32 10.96 -4.10
C ASP A 135 -22.51 10.26 -4.77
N GLU A 136 -23.64 10.97 -4.87
CA GLU A 136 -24.89 10.45 -5.43
C GLU A 136 -24.77 10.11 -6.92
N GLU A 137 -23.98 10.88 -7.69
CA GLU A 137 -23.76 10.60 -9.10
C GLU A 137 -22.97 9.30 -9.28
N ALA A 138 -21.91 9.12 -8.49
CA ALA A 138 -21.17 7.86 -8.45
C ALA A 138 -22.05 6.70 -7.99
N ALA A 139 -22.88 6.89 -6.97
CA ALA A 139 -23.81 5.87 -6.46
C ALA A 139 -24.83 5.38 -7.53
N ALA A 140 -25.25 6.29 -8.42
CA ALA A 140 -26.19 5.96 -9.51
C ALA A 140 -25.52 5.19 -10.67
N LYS A 141 -24.22 5.37 -10.89
CA LYS A 141 -23.48 4.83 -12.04
C LYS A 141 -22.58 3.64 -11.72
N ILE A 142 -22.21 3.44 -10.46
CA ILE A 142 -21.27 2.39 -10.05
C ILE A 142 -21.80 1.00 -10.38
N THR A 143 -20.90 0.14 -10.85
CA THR A 143 -21.20 -1.23 -11.27
C THR A 143 -20.44 -2.26 -10.43
N MET A 144 -20.83 -3.53 -10.55
CA MET A 144 -20.08 -4.65 -9.95
C MET A 144 -18.64 -4.70 -10.45
N ARG A 145 -18.41 -4.34 -11.72
CA ARG A 145 -17.09 -4.22 -12.33
C ARG A 145 -16.23 -3.17 -11.61
N ASP A 146 -16.80 -2.03 -11.24
CA ASP A 146 -16.10 -0.96 -10.52
C ASP A 146 -15.67 -1.39 -9.13
N LEU A 147 -16.53 -2.15 -8.43
CA LEU A 147 -16.22 -2.72 -7.12
C LEU A 147 -15.01 -3.67 -7.21
N LEU A 148 -15.02 -4.58 -8.21
CA LEU A 148 -14.02 -5.62 -8.39
C LEU A 148 -12.70 -5.12 -9.02
N SER A 149 -12.68 -3.90 -9.56
CA SER A 149 -11.49 -3.31 -10.17
C SER A 149 -10.91 -2.11 -9.42
N HIS A 150 -11.38 -1.87 -8.17
CA HIS A 150 -10.84 -0.80 -7.31
C HIS A 150 -10.93 0.61 -7.91
N ARG A 151 -12.01 0.93 -8.61
CA ARG A 151 -12.20 2.25 -9.23
C ARG A 151 -13.44 3.00 -8.76
N SER A 152 -13.89 2.72 -7.53
CA SER A 152 -15.06 3.35 -6.91
C SER A 152 -14.89 4.84 -6.60
N GLY A 153 -13.68 5.39 -6.65
CA GLY A 153 -13.36 6.76 -6.19
C GLY A 153 -13.10 6.87 -4.68
N LEU A 154 -13.34 5.81 -3.92
CA LEU A 154 -13.07 5.78 -2.48
C LEU A 154 -11.62 5.33 -2.21
N ASN A 155 -10.93 6.05 -1.33
CA ASN A 155 -9.68 5.57 -0.74
C ASN A 155 -9.96 4.38 0.19
N ARG A 156 -8.92 3.74 0.75
CA ARG A 156 -9.09 2.64 1.73
C ARG A 156 -9.92 3.11 2.92
N THR A 157 -11.00 2.39 3.24
CA THR A 157 -11.87 2.63 4.41
C THR A 157 -11.71 1.52 5.44
N ASP A 158 -10.45 1.17 5.74
CA ASP A 158 -10.13 -0.01 6.55
C ASP A 158 -10.31 0.23 8.07
N LEU A 159 -10.41 1.49 8.53
CA LEU A 159 -10.49 1.81 9.97
C LEU A 159 -11.67 1.09 10.64
N ALA A 160 -12.86 1.16 10.06
CA ALA A 160 -14.02 0.45 10.61
C ALA A 160 -13.87 -1.09 10.51
N MET A 161 -13.21 -1.59 9.45
CA MET A 161 -12.99 -3.01 9.24
C MET A 161 -12.08 -3.61 10.31
N VAL A 162 -10.97 -2.94 10.64
CA VAL A 162 -9.98 -3.48 11.58
C VAL A 162 -10.48 -3.56 13.02
N THR A 163 -11.53 -2.81 13.37
CA THR A 163 -12.16 -2.91 14.69
C THR A 163 -12.90 -4.23 14.91
N GLY A 164 -13.37 -4.88 13.84
CA GLY A 164 -14.12 -6.14 13.89
C GLY A 164 -15.53 -6.02 14.49
N MET A 165 -15.99 -4.81 14.81
CA MET A 165 -17.23 -4.56 15.57
C MET A 165 -18.50 -4.49 14.69
N LEU A 166 -18.35 -4.32 13.39
CA LEU A 166 -19.45 -4.15 12.45
C LEU A 166 -19.71 -5.42 11.65
N ASN A 167 -20.99 -5.71 11.38
CA ASN A 167 -21.34 -6.73 10.40
C ASN A 167 -21.08 -6.23 8.96
N ARG A 168 -21.27 -7.11 7.96
CA ARG A 168 -20.93 -6.79 6.57
C ARG A 168 -21.77 -5.64 6.01
N GLU A 169 -23.08 -5.63 6.26
CA GLU A 169 -23.96 -4.54 5.82
C GLU A 169 -23.53 -3.20 6.43
N GLU A 170 -23.31 -3.16 7.73
CA GLU A 170 -22.87 -1.96 8.43
C GLU A 170 -21.53 -1.44 7.89
N LEU A 171 -20.58 -2.36 7.64
CA LEU A 171 -19.30 -2.02 7.07
C LEU A 171 -19.42 -1.39 5.67
N ILE A 172 -20.31 -1.94 4.81
CA ILE A 172 -20.60 -1.40 3.48
C ILE A 172 -21.25 0.00 3.60
N ARG A 173 -22.19 0.19 4.53
CA ARG A 173 -22.81 1.50 4.79
C ARG A 173 -21.79 2.54 5.24
N VAL A 174 -20.87 2.20 6.13
CA VAL A 174 -19.79 3.08 6.60
C VAL A 174 -18.89 3.50 5.43
N ALA A 175 -18.48 2.57 4.59
CA ALA A 175 -17.69 2.88 3.40
C ALA A 175 -18.43 3.84 2.45
N GLY A 176 -19.75 3.68 2.33
CA GLY A 176 -20.60 4.57 1.53
C GLY A 176 -20.69 6.01 2.06
N MET A 177 -20.46 6.23 3.37
CA MET A 177 -20.41 7.55 3.98
C MET A 177 -19.06 8.27 3.78
N ALA A 178 -18.02 7.53 3.39
CA ALA A 178 -16.69 8.08 3.20
C ALA A 178 -16.67 9.11 2.05
N LYS A 179 -15.96 10.23 2.27
CA LYS A 179 -15.73 11.23 1.24
C LYS A 179 -14.80 10.65 0.18
N PRO A 180 -15.19 10.67 -1.11
CA PRO A 180 -14.34 10.19 -2.17
C PRO A 180 -13.10 11.08 -2.34
N THR A 181 -12.01 10.48 -2.81
CA THR A 181 -10.75 11.18 -3.12
C THR A 181 -10.45 11.19 -4.62
N ALA A 182 -11.35 10.63 -5.42
CA ALA A 182 -11.36 10.67 -6.88
C ALA A 182 -12.80 10.49 -7.40
N LYS A 183 -13.02 10.78 -8.68
CA LYS A 183 -14.26 10.44 -9.37
C LYS A 183 -14.34 8.93 -9.62
N LEU A 184 -15.57 8.42 -9.77
CA LEU A 184 -15.80 7.05 -10.21
C LEU A 184 -15.05 6.76 -11.53
N GLY A 185 -14.26 5.70 -11.56
CA GLY A 185 -13.50 5.27 -12.74
C GLY A 185 -12.23 6.07 -13.04
N GLU A 186 -11.95 7.16 -12.32
CA GLU A 186 -10.83 8.07 -12.61
C GLU A 186 -9.45 7.44 -12.36
N LYS A 187 -9.30 6.75 -11.22
CA LYS A 187 -8.03 6.13 -10.85
C LYS A 187 -8.23 4.88 -10.00
N PHE A 188 -7.20 4.05 -10.00
CA PHE A 188 -7.14 2.90 -9.11
C PHE A 188 -6.99 3.35 -7.65
N GLN A 189 -7.88 2.85 -6.78
CA GLN A 189 -7.83 3.05 -5.33
C GLN A 189 -8.22 1.78 -4.62
N TYR A 190 -7.24 1.07 -4.08
CA TYR A 190 -7.44 -0.23 -3.47
C TYR A 190 -8.44 -0.16 -2.31
N GLN A 191 -9.54 -0.94 -2.39
CA GLN A 191 -10.66 -0.83 -1.45
C GLN A 191 -11.19 -2.22 -1.06
N ASN A 192 -10.98 -2.61 0.21
CA ASN A 192 -11.40 -3.91 0.72
C ASN A 192 -12.93 -4.02 0.83
N ILE A 193 -13.60 -2.95 1.25
CA ILE A 193 -15.04 -2.99 1.53
C ILE A 193 -15.86 -3.11 0.25
N MET A 194 -15.35 -2.60 -0.87
CA MET A 194 -16.00 -2.80 -2.18
C MET A 194 -15.96 -4.27 -2.60
N TYR A 195 -14.92 -5.03 -2.25
CA TYR A 195 -14.91 -6.48 -2.42
C TYR A 195 -15.88 -7.20 -1.47
N ALA A 196 -16.04 -6.72 -0.24
CA ALA A 196 -17.07 -7.22 0.67
C ALA A 196 -18.47 -7.00 0.08
N ALA A 197 -18.73 -5.81 -0.49
CA ALA A 197 -19.99 -5.50 -1.17
C ALA A 197 -20.19 -6.36 -2.42
N ALA A 198 -19.18 -6.56 -3.25
CA ALA A 198 -19.25 -7.42 -4.43
C ALA A 198 -19.57 -8.87 -4.06
N GLY A 199 -18.89 -9.43 -3.05
CA GLY A 199 -19.15 -10.78 -2.56
C GLY A 199 -20.54 -10.94 -1.97
N GLU A 200 -21.03 -9.94 -1.25
CA GLU A 200 -22.40 -9.95 -0.71
C GLU A 200 -23.45 -9.84 -1.83
N ALA A 201 -23.24 -8.99 -2.83
CA ALA A 201 -24.12 -8.89 -3.99
C ALA A 201 -24.20 -10.21 -4.77
N VAL A 202 -23.09 -10.88 -4.99
CA VAL A 202 -23.05 -12.23 -5.60
C VAL A 202 -23.81 -13.24 -4.74
N ALA A 203 -23.63 -13.20 -3.42
CA ALA A 203 -24.35 -14.08 -2.50
C ALA A 203 -25.87 -13.88 -2.58
N LYS A 204 -26.33 -12.62 -2.59
CA LYS A 204 -27.77 -12.29 -2.75
C LYS A 204 -28.31 -12.71 -4.11
N ALA A 205 -27.57 -12.48 -5.21
CA ALA A 205 -27.97 -12.91 -6.55
C ALA A 205 -28.14 -14.43 -6.68
N GLN A 206 -27.42 -15.18 -5.85
CA GLN A 206 -27.44 -16.65 -5.80
C GLN A 206 -28.31 -17.23 -4.67
N ASN A 207 -29.03 -16.40 -3.89
CA ASN A 207 -29.78 -16.81 -2.68
C ASN A 207 -28.93 -17.67 -1.71
N SER A 208 -27.70 -17.24 -1.42
CA SER A 208 -26.73 -18.00 -0.63
C SER A 208 -25.88 -17.07 0.25
N THR A 209 -24.81 -17.60 0.84
CA THR A 209 -23.76 -16.84 1.47
C THR A 209 -22.46 -16.94 0.62
N TRP A 210 -21.58 -15.94 0.74
CA TRP A 210 -20.30 -15.97 0.03
C TRP A 210 -19.47 -17.21 0.40
N ASP A 211 -19.41 -17.55 1.69
CA ASP A 211 -18.69 -18.71 2.20
C ASP A 211 -19.20 -20.03 1.58
N ALA A 212 -20.51 -20.21 1.57
CA ALA A 212 -21.13 -21.40 0.97
C ALA A 212 -20.88 -21.49 -0.55
N LEU A 213 -20.88 -20.34 -1.25
CA LEU A 213 -20.59 -20.32 -2.68
C LEU A 213 -19.13 -20.66 -2.96
N ILE A 214 -18.17 -20.10 -2.22
CA ILE A 214 -16.74 -20.42 -2.36
C ILE A 214 -16.54 -21.93 -2.16
N ALA A 215 -17.07 -22.48 -1.06
CA ALA A 215 -16.92 -23.90 -0.74
C ALA A 215 -17.55 -24.80 -1.81
N LYS A 216 -18.80 -24.50 -2.22
CA LYS A 216 -19.56 -25.34 -3.14
C LYS A 216 -19.07 -25.24 -4.59
N ARG A 217 -18.73 -24.01 -5.03
CA ARG A 217 -18.52 -23.72 -6.45
C ARG A 217 -17.05 -23.69 -6.85
N ILE A 218 -16.13 -23.48 -5.89
CA ILE A 218 -14.69 -23.41 -6.17
C ILE A 218 -13.96 -24.53 -5.43
N PHE A 219 -13.98 -24.58 -4.10
CA PHE A 219 -13.17 -25.55 -3.36
C PHE A 219 -13.53 -27.00 -3.70
N LYS A 220 -14.81 -27.35 -3.62
CA LYS A 220 -15.27 -28.72 -3.87
C LYS A 220 -14.95 -29.21 -5.31
N PRO A 221 -15.26 -28.48 -6.39
CA PRO A 221 -14.94 -28.90 -7.75
C PRO A 221 -13.45 -29.00 -8.04
N LEU A 222 -12.62 -28.17 -7.38
CA LEU A 222 -11.17 -28.21 -7.51
C LEU A 222 -10.49 -29.25 -6.61
N GLY A 223 -11.23 -29.86 -5.68
CA GLY A 223 -10.66 -30.77 -4.69
C GLY A 223 -9.77 -30.07 -3.66
N MET A 224 -10.03 -28.78 -3.36
CA MET A 224 -9.30 -27.97 -2.39
C MET A 224 -9.78 -28.30 -0.96
N ASN A 225 -9.39 -29.47 -0.45
CA ASN A 225 -9.89 -30.01 0.83
C ASN A 225 -9.19 -29.39 2.06
N ASN A 226 -8.06 -28.71 1.87
CA ASN A 226 -7.33 -27.99 2.91
C ASN A 226 -7.58 -26.46 2.81
N SER A 227 -8.75 -26.06 2.31
CA SER A 227 -9.13 -24.66 2.15
C SER A 227 -10.44 -24.38 2.87
N ASP A 228 -10.52 -23.23 3.52
CA ASP A 228 -11.69 -22.73 4.26
C ASP A 228 -11.73 -21.19 4.22
N THR A 229 -12.78 -20.61 4.81
CA THR A 229 -12.99 -19.15 4.85
C THR A 229 -13.06 -18.60 6.28
N ARG A 230 -12.75 -19.41 7.29
CA ARG A 230 -12.89 -19.06 8.69
C ARG A 230 -11.68 -19.52 9.49
N ILE A 231 -11.17 -18.65 10.36
CA ILE A 231 -10.03 -18.99 11.24
C ILE A 231 -10.36 -20.20 12.11
N GLU A 232 -11.58 -20.29 12.63
CA GLU A 232 -12.01 -21.39 13.49
C GLU A 232 -11.96 -22.74 12.75
N ASP A 233 -12.25 -22.75 11.45
CA ASP A 233 -12.21 -23.98 10.64
C ASP A 233 -10.74 -24.33 10.27
N MET A 234 -9.91 -23.34 10.00
CA MET A 234 -8.47 -23.56 9.84
C MET A 234 -7.85 -24.20 11.10
N GLN A 235 -8.20 -23.68 12.28
CA GLN A 235 -7.63 -24.12 13.55
C GLN A 235 -8.11 -25.52 14.00
N LYS A 236 -9.19 -26.04 13.42
CA LYS A 236 -9.60 -27.47 13.61
C LYS A 236 -8.65 -28.44 12.92
N SER A 237 -7.90 -27.99 11.92
CA SER A 237 -6.88 -28.80 11.27
C SER A 237 -5.67 -29.01 12.22
N ARG A 238 -5.05 -30.19 12.11
CA ARG A 238 -3.76 -30.42 12.79
C ARG A 238 -2.57 -29.81 12.02
N ASP A 239 -2.79 -29.37 10.78
CA ASP A 239 -1.76 -28.83 9.90
C ASP A 239 -2.11 -27.43 9.44
N TYR A 240 -1.95 -26.46 10.34
CA TYR A 240 -2.04 -25.04 10.05
C TYR A 240 -0.86 -24.29 10.67
N SER A 241 -0.54 -23.12 10.11
CA SER A 241 0.54 -22.27 10.56
C SER A 241 0.03 -21.18 11.50
N PHE A 242 0.87 -20.79 12.46
CA PHE A 242 0.73 -19.50 13.14
C PHE A 242 1.33 -18.38 12.30
N GLY A 243 0.82 -17.15 12.48
CA GLY A 243 1.33 -15.95 11.85
C GLY A 243 2.32 -15.22 12.76
N TYR A 244 3.34 -14.61 12.17
CA TYR A 244 4.43 -13.97 12.89
C TYR A 244 4.73 -12.57 12.36
N ASP A 245 5.32 -11.77 13.21
CA ASP A 245 6.00 -10.52 12.88
C ASP A 245 7.49 -10.69 13.16
N TYR A 246 8.33 -10.07 12.33
CA TYR A 246 9.79 -10.12 12.48
C TYR A 246 10.38 -8.72 12.49
N ASN A 247 11.01 -8.36 13.58
CA ASN A 247 11.74 -7.11 13.68
C ASN A 247 13.19 -7.30 13.17
N ALA A 248 13.50 -6.71 12.02
CA ALA A 248 14.80 -6.86 11.37
C ALA A 248 15.96 -6.23 12.17
N THR A 249 15.69 -5.22 13.00
CA THR A 249 16.69 -4.54 13.84
C THR A 249 17.03 -5.37 15.06
N THR A 250 16.02 -5.83 15.81
CA THR A 250 16.21 -6.60 17.04
C THR A 250 16.35 -8.11 16.80
N LYS A 251 16.08 -8.58 15.57
CA LYS A 251 16.05 -10.01 15.19
C LYS A 251 15.04 -10.84 15.97
N VAL A 252 14.00 -10.20 16.50
CA VAL A 252 12.95 -10.84 17.28
C VAL A 252 11.80 -11.26 16.40
N THR A 253 11.41 -12.54 16.48
CA THR A 253 10.18 -13.08 15.88
C THR A 253 9.11 -13.13 16.95
N ARG A 254 7.93 -12.54 16.66
CA ARG A 254 6.80 -12.48 17.57
C ARG A 254 5.56 -13.08 16.91
N ARG A 255 4.89 -13.99 17.60
CA ARG A 255 3.60 -14.52 17.15
C ARG A 255 2.53 -13.43 17.21
N LEU A 256 1.73 -13.34 16.14
CA LEU A 256 0.59 -12.44 16.05
C LEU A 256 -0.73 -13.16 16.30
N PRO A 257 -1.73 -12.51 16.91
CA PRO A 257 -3.09 -13.05 16.96
C PRO A 257 -3.71 -13.07 15.57
N GLN A 258 -4.41 -14.15 15.26
CA GLN A 258 -5.20 -14.28 14.02
C GLN A 258 -6.59 -13.73 14.29
N ARG A 259 -7.01 -12.75 13.51
CA ARG A 259 -8.33 -12.12 13.65
C ARG A 259 -9.33 -12.69 12.64
N ALA A 260 -10.52 -13.07 13.13
CA ALA A 260 -11.63 -13.34 12.24
C ALA A 260 -12.11 -12.05 11.57
N ILE A 261 -12.33 -12.09 10.27
CA ILE A 261 -12.81 -10.94 9.47
C ILE A 261 -14.10 -11.27 8.70
N PRO A 262 -15.17 -11.78 9.36
CA PRO A 262 -16.36 -12.26 8.66
C PRO A 262 -17.06 -11.17 7.85
N ALA A 263 -17.05 -9.92 8.32
CA ALA A 263 -17.62 -8.80 7.60
C ALA A 263 -16.90 -8.52 6.27
N ALA A 264 -15.58 -8.63 6.25
CA ALA A 264 -14.73 -8.41 5.07
C ALA A 264 -14.26 -9.72 4.41
N ALA A 265 -14.86 -10.86 4.73
CA ALA A 265 -14.41 -12.18 4.25
C ALA A 265 -14.16 -12.23 2.73
N PRO A 266 -15.04 -11.66 1.85
CA PRO A 266 -14.78 -11.67 0.41
C PRO A 266 -13.51 -10.94 -0.05
N ALA A 267 -12.94 -10.13 0.80
CA ALA A 267 -11.70 -9.37 0.51
C ALA A 267 -10.43 -10.09 0.99
N GLY A 268 -10.51 -11.07 1.93
CA GLY A 268 -9.27 -11.55 2.53
C GLY A 268 -9.32 -12.76 3.47
N ALA A 269 -10.42 -13.50 3.59
CA ALA A 269 -10.57 -14.51 4.65
C ALA A 269 -10.21 -15.95 4.27
N ILE A 270 -9.87 -16.24 3.02
CA ILE A 270 -9.52 -17.62 2.63
C ILE A 270 -8.21 -18.05 3.31
N ASN A 271 -8.24 -19.26 3.86
CA ASN A 271 -7.10 -20.01 4.30
C ASN A 271 -6.91 -21.19 3.33
N SER A 272 -5.67 -21.50 2.96
CA SER A 272 -5.41 -22.57 2.01
C SER A 272 -4.00 -23.15 2.17
N SER A 273 -3.72 -24.25 1.47
CA SER A 273 -2.42 -24.89 1.40
C SER A 273 -1.80 -24.73 0.00
N ALA A 274 -0.48 -24.92 -0.12
CA ALA A 274 0.18 -24.89 -1.43
C ALA A 274 -0.37 -25.99 -2.37
N ARG A 275 -0.71 -27.18 -1.85
CA ARG A 275 -1.32 -28.25 -2.63
C ARG A 275 -2.68 -27.84 -3.20
N ASP A 276 -3.54 -27.23 -2.41
CA ASP A 276 -4.86 -26.78 -2.87
C ASP A 276 -4.74 -25.63 -3.86
N MET A 277 -3.87 -24.66 -3.56
CA MET A 277 -3.64 -23.51 -4.44
C MET A 277 -3.03 -23.90 -5.79
N ALA A 278 -2.37 -25.05 -5.89
CA ALA A 278 -1.96 -25.62 -7.19
C ALA A 278 -3.16 -25.87 -8.10
N GLN A 279 -4.30 -26.35 -7.56
CA GLN A 279 -5.51 -26.61 -8.36
C GLN A 279 -6.12 -25.30 -8.85
N TRP A 280 -6.08 -24.24 -8.03
CA TRP A 280 -6.48 -22.91 -8.42
C TRP A 280 -5.64 -22.36 -9.60
N VAL A 281 -4.34 -22.46 -9.52
CA VAL A 281 -3.42 -22.04 -10.61
C VAL A 281 -3.65 -22.87 -11.86
N ARG A 282 -3.83 -24.19 -11.75
CA ARG A 282 -4.18 -25.08 -12.87
C ARG A 282 -5.47 -24.64 -13.58
N LEU A 283 -6.53 -24.31 -12.82
CA LEU A 283 -7.78 -23.81 -13.39
C LEU A 283 -7.53 -22.54 -14.23
N MET A 284 -6.75 -21.59 -13.70
CA MET A 284 -6.44 -20.34 -14.40
C MET A 284 -5.61 -20.57 -15.66
N LEU A 285 -4.58 -21.41 -15.59
CA LEU A 285 -3.71 -21.75 -16.73
C LEU A 285 -4.43 -22.54 -17.84
N ASN A 286 -5.50 -23.28 -17.48
CA ASN A 286 -6.29 -24.06 -18.42
C ASN A 286 -7.60 -23.34 -18.84
N ASN A 287 -7.63 -22.00 -18.79
CA ASN A 287 -8.78 -21.19 -19.24
C ASN A 287 -10.12 -21.69 -18.68
N GLY A 288 -10.14 -21.96 -17.35
CA GLY A 288 -11.36 -22.33 -16.65
C GLY A 288 -11.75 -23.81 -16.72
N VAL A 289 -10.85 -24.67 -17.19
CA VAL A 289 -11.03 -26.12 -17.23
C VAL A 289 -10.14 -26.80 -16.18
N ILE A 290 -10.71 -27.76 -15.46
CA ILE A 290 -9.98 -28.63 -14.52
C ILE A 290 -10.45 -30.07 -14.68
N ASN A 291 -9.51 -31.02 -14.80
CA ASN A 291 -9.81 -32.45 -14.95
C ASN A 291 -10.86 -32.72 -16.04
N GLY A 292 -10.77 -32.03 -17.18
CA GLY A 292 -11.68 -32.13 -18.32
C GLY A 292 -13.06 -31.46 -18.15
N LYS A 293 -13.34 -30.84 -17.00
CA LYS A 293 -14.59 -30.11 -16.74
C LYS A 293 -14.40 -28.61 -16.78
N ARG A 294 -15.23 -27.91 -17.52
CA ARG A 294 -15.27 -26.43 -17.53
C ARG A 294 -16.05 -25.94 -16.31
N LEU A 295 -15.41 -25.13 -15.49
CA LEU A 295 -16.02 -24.47 -14.32
C LEU A 295 -16.43 -23.02 -14.61
N VAL A 296 -15.73 -22.35 -15.51
CA VAL A 296 -15.98 -20.97 -15.92
C VAL A 296 -15.71 -20.85 -17.42
N SER A 297 -16.43 -19.96 -18.11
CA SER A 297 -16.25 -19.75 -19.54
C SER A 297 -14.86 -19.14 -19.86
N GLU A 298 -14.38 -19.34 -21.08
CA GLU A 298 -13.16 -18.67 -21.57
C GLU A 298 -13.30 -17.15 -21.53
N LYS A 299 -14.50 -16.65 -21.90
CA LYS A 299 -14.84 -15.24 -21.79
C LYS A 299 -14.75 -14.75 -20.34
N GLY A 300 -15.16 -15.59 -19.39
CA GLY A 300 -15.04 -15.29 -17.96
C GLY A 300 -13.60 -15.18 -17.48
N ILE A 301 -12.71 -16.07 -17.93
CA ILE A 301 -11.28 -15.97 -17.62
C ILE A 301 -10.66 -14.71 -18.25
N ASP A 302 -11.06 -14.38 -19.49
CA ASP A 302 -10.61 -13.14 -20.14
C ASP A 302 -11.08 -11.90 -19.36
N GLU A 303 -12.34 -11.85 -18.92
CA GLU A 303 -12.87 -10.76 -18.09
C GLU A 303 -12.05 -10.57 -16.79
N LEU A 304 -11.67 -11.66 -16.12
CA LEU A 304 -10.85 -11.60 -14.90
C LEU A 304 -9.48 -10.98 -15.16
N THR A 305 -8.86 -11.35 -16.28
CA THR A 305 -7.47 -11.03 -16.58
C THR A 305 -7.31 -9.91 -17.62
N ARG A 306 -8.41 -9.29 -18.07
CA ARG A 306 -8.41 -8.13 -18.95
C ARG A 306 -8.18 -6.86 -18.13
N LYS A 307 -7.44 -5.90 -18.69
CA LYS A 307 -7.27 -4.57 -18.11
C LYS A 307 -8.61 -3.89 -17.88
N GLN A 308 -8.88 -3.49 -16.65
CA GLN A 308 -10.03 -2.67 -16.26
C GLN A 308 -9.62 -1.23 -15.95
N ILE A 309 -8.44 -1.06 -15.35
CA ILE A 309 -7.88 0.24 -14.99
C ILE A 309 -6.35 0.19 -14.99
N ASN A 310 -5.71 1.30 -15.34
CA ASN A 310 -4.27 1.47 -15.16
C ASN A 310 -3.97 1.92 -13.72
N ILE A 311 -2.97 1.32 -13.10
CA ILE A 311 -2.49 1.71 -11.77
C ILE A 311 -1.40 2.78 -11.92
N ALA A 312 -0.31 2.40 -12.59
CA ALA A 312 0.84 3.25 -12.83
C ALA A 312 1.76 2.61 -13.89
N GLY A 313 2.27 3.39 -14.84
CA GLY A 313 3.17 2.88 -15.87
C GLY A 313 2.64 1.63 -16.55
N PRO A 314 3.38 0.51 -16.58
CA PRO A 314 2.95 -0.74 -17.22
C PRO A 314 2.11 -1.64 -16.30
N LEU A 315 1.74 -1.17 -15.12
CA LEU A 315 0.97 -1.94 -14.14
C LEU A 315 -0.52 -1.61 -14.28
N ASP A 316 -1.30 -2.63 -14.59
CA ASP A 316 -2.77 -2.56 -14.71
C ASP A 316 -3.45 -3.43 -13.66
N TYR A 317 -4.77 -3.30 -13.53
CA TYR A 317 -5.61 -4.16 -12.72
C TYR A 317 -6.79 -4.69 -13.53
N GLY A 318 -7.07 -5.98 -13.36
CA GLY A 318 -8.25 -6.67 -13.88
C GLY A 318 -9.36 -6.77 -12.85
N LEU A 319 -10.03 -7.91 -12.77
CA LEU A 319 -10.97 -8.24 -11.69
C LEU A 319 -10.29 -9.19 -10.70
N GLY A 320 -9.76 -8.63 -9.62
CA GLY A 320 -9.04 -9.39 -8.59
C GLY A 320 -7.59 -9.75 -8.94
N TRP A 321 -7.03 -9.15 -9.98
CA TRP A 321 -5.69 -9.46 -10.45
C TRP A 321 -4.91 -8.21 -10.85
N PHE A 322 -3.66 -8.11 -10.42
CA PHE A 322 -2.65 -7.22 -10.99
C PHE A 322 -2.17 -7.81 -12.31
N LEU A 323 -1.97 -6.95 -13.29
CA LEU A 323 -1.53 -7.29 -14.63
C LEU A 323 -0.25 -6.56 -14.95
N ARG A 324 0.80 -7.28 -15.28
CA ARG A 324 2.11 -6.73 -15.64
C ARG A 324 2.76 -7.51 -16.77
N GLN A 325 3.93 -7.09 -17.17
CA GLN A 325 4.71 -7.74 -18.20
C GLN A 325 6.03 -8.25 -17.61
N TRP A 326 6.48 -9.40 -18.08
CA TRP A 326 7.82 -9.91 -17.87
C TRP A 326 8.37 -10.38 -19.21
N ASN A 327 9.37 -9.68 -19.75
CA ASN A 327 10.01 -10.05 -21.00
C ASN A 327 9.04 -10.27 -22.18
N GLY A 328 8.01 -9.43 -22.27
CA GLY A 328 6.96 -9.56 -23.29
C GLY A 328 5.83 -10.54 -22.94
N HIS A 329 5.99 -11.34 -21.88
CA HIS A 329 4.95 -12.25 -21.39
C HIS A 329 4.01 -11.53 -20.42
N LYS A 330 2.71 -11.77 -20.56
CA LYS A 330 1.70 -11.29 -19.62
C LYS A 330 1.85 -12.05 -18.29
N VAL A 331 2.02 -11.31 -17.20
CA VAL A 331 1.98 -11.84 -15.84
C VAL A 331 0.70 -11.40 -15.17
N VAL A 332 -0.05 -12.37 -14.65
CA VAL A 332 -1.26 -12.19 -13.84
C VAL A 332 -0.93 -12.58 -12.41
N GLU A 333 -1.12 -11.68 -11.44
CA GLU A 333 -0.70 -11.97 -10.07
C GLU A 333 -1.57 -11.27 -9.04
N HIS A 334 -1.61 -11.78 -7.84
CA HIS A 334 -2.13 -11.08 -6.66
C HIS A 334 -1.44 -11.57 -5.40
N GLY A 335 -0.92 -10.63 -4.64
CA GLY A 335 -0.40 -10.90 -3.31
C GLY A 335 -1.48 -10.86 -2.24
N GLY A 336 -1.14 -11.39 -1.07
CA GLY A 336 -1.98 -11.28 0.12
C GLY A 336 -1.16 -11.00 1.37
N ASN A 337 -1.71 -10.22 2.28
CA ASN A 337 -1.09 -9.94 3.57
C ASN A 337 -2.16 -9.81 4.64
N ILE A 338 -2.06 -10.56 5.72
CA ILE A 338 -2.97 -10.54 6.85
C ILE A 338 -2.32 -11.19 8.08
N ASP A 339 -2.38 -10.53 9.23
CA ASP A 339 -2.11 -11.06 10.59
C ASP A 339 -0.94 -12.07 10.68
N GLY A 340 0.23 -11.69 10.18
CA GLY A 340 1.41 -12.55 10.23
C GLY A 340 1.55 -13.50 9.04
N PHE A 341 0.75 -13.34 7.98
CA PHE A 341 0.85 -14.14 6.76
C PHE A 341 1.06 -13.26 5.53
N ASN A 342 1.82 -13.80 4.59
CA ASN A 342 1.96 -13.22 3.26
C ASN A 342 1.84 -14.33 2.20
N ALA A 343 1.14 -14.03 1.11
CA ALA A 343 0.93 -14.94 -0.01
C ALA A 343 1.26 -14.24 -1.32
N GLN A 344 1.76 -15.00 -2.29
CA GLN A 344 1.92 -14.57 -3.67
C GLN A 344 1.38 -15.66 -4.60
N VAL A 345 0.44 -15.28 -5.44
CA VAL A 345 -0.07 -16.11 -6.54
C VAL A 345 0.30 -15.41 -7.83
N ALA A 346 0.97 -16.10 -8.75
CA ALA A 346 1.33 -15.51 -10.03
C ALA A 346 1.38 -16.56 -11.13
N PHE A 347 1.02 -16.18 -12.36
CA PHE A 347 1.10 -17.05 -13.51
C PHE A 347 1.27 -16.29 -14.83
N MET A 348 1.86 -16.97 -15.81
CA MET A 348 2.01 -16.56 -17.20
C MET A 348 1.15 -17.48 -18.08
N PRO A 349 0.01 -17.04 -18.59
CA PRO A 349 -0.91 -17.87 -19.38
C PRO A 349 -0.26 -18.46 -20.63
N ASP A 350 0.50 -17.66 -21.38
CA ASP A 350 1.18 -18.07 -22.62
C ASP A 350 2.32 -19.07 -22.39
N GLN A 351 2.93 -19.01 -21.21
CA GLN A 351 3.95 -19.98 -20.80
C GLN A 351 3.37 -21.20 -20.08
N LYS A 352 2.07 -21.25 -19.82
CA LYS A 352 1.42 -22.25 -18.97
C LYS A 352 2.19 -22.51 -17.68
N LEU A 353 2.74 -21.47 -17.10
CA LEU A 353 3.58 -21.50 -15.90
C LEU A 353 2.97 -20.65 -14.81
N GLY A 354 2.89 -21.16 -13.61
CA GLY A 354 2.44 -20.39 -12.45
C GLY A 354 2.98 -20.94 -11.15
N PHE A 355 2.91 -20.16 -10.10
CA PHE A 355 3.33 -20.55 -8.77
C PHE A 355 2.46 -19.95 -7.68
N VAL A 356 2.51 -20.55 -6.50
CA VAL A 356 2.01 -19.99 -5.26
C VAL A 356 3.08 -20.12 -4.18
N LEU A 357 3.36 -19.02 -3.53
CA LEU A 357 4.20 -18.94 -2.33
C LEU A 357 3.36 -18.48 -1.15
N LEU A 358 3.34 -19.26 -0.08
CA LEU A 358 2.67 -18.96 1.18
C LEU A 358 3.72 -18.83 2.29
N THR A 359 3.66 -17.78 3.09
CA THR A 359 4.60 -17.56 4.21
C THR A 359 3.88 -17.14 5.48
N ASN A 360 4.48 -17.40 6.62
CA ASN A 360 3.95 -17.05 7.93
C ASN A 360 4.66 -15.86 8.57
N VAL A 361 4.88 -14.81 7.78
CA VAL A 361 5.37 -13.51 8.29
C VAL A 361 4.66 -12.36 7.58
N THR A 362 4.38 -11.30 8.32
CA THR A 362 3.73 -10.10 7.79
C THR A 362 4.61 -9.36 6.78
N ALA A 363 4.00 -8.85 5.71
CA ALA A 363 4.56 -7.86 4.77
C ALA A 363 5.94 -8.21 4.18
N SER A 364 6.21 -9.51 3.95
CA SER A 364 7.47 -9.96 3.38
C SER A 364 7.63 -9.59 1.91
N SER A 365 8.83 -9.17 1.53
CA SER A 365 9.20 -8.91 0.12
C SER A 365 9.55 -10.20 -0.67
N ILE A 366 9.54 -11.37 -0.05
CA ILE A 366 9.94 -12.64 -0.67
C ILE A 366 9.10 -13.00 -1.91
N GLY A 367 7.83 -12.54 -1.98
CA GLY A 367 6.98 -12.74 -3.15
C GLY A 367 7.55 -12.13 -4.43
N ALA A 368 8.15 -10.95 -4.35
CA ALA A 368 8.82 -10.30 -5.47
C ALA A 368 10.09 -11.08 -5.90
N THR A 369 10.88 -11.53 -4.91
CA THR A 369 12.05 -12.40 -5.16
C THR A 369 11.62 -13.71 -5.82
N ALA A 370 10.53 -14.33 -5.35
CA ALA A 370 9.99 -15.56 -5.95
C ALA A 370 9.61 -15.35 -7.41
N MET A 371 8.88 -14.27 -7.73
CA MET A 371 8.54 -13.94 -9.12
C MET A 371 9.80 -13.83 -9.99
N SER A 372 10.75 -12.97 -9.58
CA SER A 372 11.96 -12.74 -10.40
C SER A 372 12.79 -14.00 -10.57
N THR A 373 12.97 -14.79 -9.49
CA THR A 373 13.77 -16.02 -9.52
C THR A 373 13.10 -17.10 -10.38
N ILE A 374 11.80 -17.37 -10.15
CA ILE A 374 11.07 -18.42 -10.87
C ILE A 374 10.99 -18.10 -12.37
N TRP A 375 10.67 -16.85 -12.72
CA TRP A 375 10.61 -16.44 -14.13
C TRP A 375 11.98 -16.49 -14.80
N LYS A 376 13.04 -16.05 -14.12
CA LYS A 376 14.41 -16.13 -14.64
C LYS A 376 14.83 -17.58 -14.92
N GLU A 377 14.62 -18.47 -13.98
CA GLU A 377 15.11 -19.85 -14.06
C GLU A 377 14.29 -20.72 -15.02
N LEU A 378 12.96 -20.47 -15.15
CA LEU A 378 12.07 -21.32 -15.97
C LEU A 378 11.69 -20.72 -17.32
N VAL A 379 11.76 -19.38 -17.47
CA VAL A 379 11.45 -18.68 -18.74
C VAL A 379 12.69 -18.07 -19.36
N GLY A 380 13.67 -17.73 -18.53
CA GLY A 380 14.90 -17.06 -18.94
C GLY A 380 14.78 -15.54 -18.91
N VAL A 381 15.92 -14.90 -19.08
CA VAL A 381 16.03 -13.43 -19.23
C VAL A 381 16.26 -13.18 -20.71
N PRO A 382 15.57 -12.22 -21.35
CA PRO A 382 15.91 -11.88 -22.72
C PRO A 382 17.36 -11.39 -22.76
N PRO A 383 18.07 -11.64 -23.87
CA PRO A 383 19.35 -11.00 -24.10
C PRO A 383 19.12 -9.49 -23.96
N THR A 384 19.97 -8.84 -23.20
CA THR A 384 19.94 -7.38 -23.02
C THR A 384 20.23 -6.76 -24.39
N THR A 385 19.23 -6.57 -25.22
CA THR A 385 19.38 -5.73 -26.40
C THR A 385 19.48 -4.29 -25.91
N ALA A 386 20.71 -3.86 -25.70
CA ALA A 386 21.04 -2.45 -25.52
C ALA A 386 20.66 -1.70 -26.82
N THR A 387 19.41 -1.31 -26.97
CA THR A 387 18.88 -0.56 -28.10
C THR A 387 18.44 0.85 -27.71
N ALA A 388 19.24 1.53 -26.91
CA ALA A 388 19.26 3.00 -26.86
C ALA A 388 20.68 3.42 -26.46
N PRO A 389 21.23 4.52 -26.99
CA PRO A 389 22.50 5.02 -26.50
C PRO A 389 22.39 5.23 -25.00
N ALA A 390 23.33 4.65 -24.27
CA ALA A 390 23.40 4.80 -22.82
C ALA A 390 23.49 6.30 -22.53
N SER A 391 22.47 6.85 -21.88
CA SER A 391 22.61 8.18 -21.27
C SER A 391 23.79 8.10 -20.30
N ASP A 392 24.65 9.10 -20.31
CA ASP A 392 25.73 9.18 -19.35
C ASP A 392 25.13 9.16 -17.92
N PRO A 393 25.31 8.08 -17.14
CA PRO A 393 24.67 7.94 -15.84
C PRO A 393 25.10 9.04 -14.87
N LYS A 394 26.25 9.70 -15.10
CA LYS A 394 26.71 10.85 -14.30
C LYS A 394 25.73 12.02 -14.33
N LYS A 395 24.98 12.19 -15.42
CA LYS A 395 23.95 13.24 -15.55
C LYS A 395 22.77 13.04 -14.60
N GLU A 396 22.52 11.81 -14.17
CA GLU A 396 21.42 11.47 -13.27
C GLU A 396 21.80 11.60 -11.80
N VAL A 397 23.09 11.61 -11.48
CA VAL A 397 23.60 11.78 -10.11
C VAL A 397 23.13 13.11 -9.53
N GLY A 398 22.67 13.11 -8.30
CA GLY A 398 22.23 14.30 -7.60
C GLY A 398 21.10 14.03 -6.60
N LYS A 399 20.66 15.09 -5.95
CA LYS A 399 19.57 15.06 -4.99
C LYS A 399 18.26 15.45 -5.69
N TYR A 400 17.21 14.69 -5.40
CA TYR A 400 15.88 14.88 -5.95
C TYR A 400 14.88 15.09 -4.82
N LEU A 401 14.08 16.15 -4.86
CA LEU A 401 13.14 16.50 -3.80
C LEU A 401 11.70 16.25 -4.22
N MET A 402 10.93 15.64 -3.35
CA MET A 402 9.47 15.64 -3.41
C MET A 402 8.93 17.05 -3.13
N PRO A 403 7.70 17.37 -3.57
CA PRO A 403 7.04 18.64 -3.21
C PRO A 403 6.97 18.86 -1.69
N ALA A 404 6.91 17.79 -0.91
CA ALA A 404 6.91 17.82 0.56
C ALA A 404 8.31 17.98 1.19
N GLY A 405 9.37 18.20 0.39
CA GLY A 405 10.73 18.43 0.90
C GLY A 405 11.54 17.18 1.23
N VAL A 406 10.97 15.97 1.07
CA VAL A 406 11.73 14.72 1.26
C VAL A 406 12.70 14.54 0.11
N GLY A 407 14.00 14.38 0.43
CA GLY A 407 15.06 14.22 -0.56
C GLY A 407 15.44 12.77 -0.80
N PHE A 408 15.56 12.40 -2.07
CA PHE A 408 16.10 11.14 -2.54
C PHE A 408 17.47 11.41 -3.17
N ASP A 409 18.46 10.58 -2.85
CA ASP A 409 19.79 10.74 -3.40
C ASP A 409 20.06 9.70 -4.49
N VAL A 410 20.48 10.15 -5.67
CA VAL A 410 20.96 9.29 -6.74
C VAL A 410 22.47 9.42 -6.80
N SER A 411 23.17 8.32 -6.60
CA SER A 411 24.63 8.26 -6.56
C SER A 411 25.17 7.21 -7.53
N LEU A 412 26.44 7.26 -7.84
CA LEU A 412 27.14 6.24 -8.61
C LEU A 412 27.93 5.34 -7.66
N LYS A 413 27.71 4.03 -7.72
CA LYS A 413 28.49 3.02 -7.01
C LYS A 413 28.85 1.91 -7.99
N ASP A 414 30.13 1.62 -8.15
CA ASP A 414 30.64 0.61 -9.11
C ASP A 414 30.03 0.80 -10.52
N GLU A 415 30.07 2.04 -11.02
CA GLU A 415 29.51 2.49 -12.31
C GLU A 415 27.99 2.29 -12.48
N LYS A 416 27.27 1.88 -11.45
CA LYS A 416 25.82 1.73 -11.44
C LYS A 416 25.16 2.84 -10.63
N LEU A 417 24.04 3.35 -11.12
CA LEU A 417 23.23 4.27 -10.33
C LEU A 417 22.58 3.55 -9.16
N VAL A 418 22.56 4.22 -8.02
CA VAL A 418 21.91 3.76 -6.80
C VAL A 418 20.99 4.86 -6.30
N LEU A 419 19.72 4.53 -6.11
CA LEU A 419 18.73 5.41 -5.50
C LEU A 419 18.69 5.14 -3.99
N THR A 420 18.91 6.17 -3.19
CA THR A 420 18.80 6.12 -1.73
C THR A 420 17.57 6.92 -1.30
N VAL A 421 16.66 6.23 -0.65
CA VAL A 421 15.43 6.80 -0.06
C VAL A 421 15.64 6.85 1.45
N PRO A 422 15.39 7.98 2.13
CA PRO A 422 15.54 8.07 3.58
C PRO A 422 14.79 6.97 4.32
N GLY A 423 15.46 6.28 5.24
CA GLY A 423 14.88 5.20 6.03
C GLY A 423 14.71 3.87 5.29
N GLN A 424 15.18 3.76 4.05
CA GLN A 424 15.11 2.53 3.25
C GLN A 424 16.51 2.07 2.83
N PRO A 425 16.71 0.77 2.53
CA PRO A 425 17.94 0.29 1.94
C PRO A 425 18.18 0.93 0.56
N PRO A 426 19.44 1.09 0.14
CA PRO A 426 19.75 1.63 -1.18
C PRO A 426 19.28 0.66 -2.28
N TYR A 427 18.74 1.21 -3.38
CA TYR A 427 18.23 0.47 -4.53
C TYR A 427 19.13 0.64 -5.73
N PRO A 428 19.82 -0.42 -6.19
CA PRO A 428 20.51 -0.38 -7.47
C PRO A 428 19.53 -0.08 -8.61
N LEU A 429 19.91 0.79 -9.53
CA LEU A 429 19.11 1.15 -10.69
C LEU A 429 19.58 0.35 -11.91
N GLU A 430 18.74 -0.57 -12.38
CA GLU A 430 18.99 -1.39 -13.54
C GLU A 430 18.49 -0.67 -14.80
N ASN A 431 19.40 -0.35 -15.72
CA ASN A 431 19.09 0.43 -16.93
C ASN A 431 18.18 -0.35 -17.89
N LEU A 432 17.05 0.28 -18.28
CA LEU A 432 16.10 -0.25 -19.25
C LEU A 432 16.16 0.49 -20.60
N GLY A 433 17.07 1.47 -20.76
CA GLY A 433 17.14 2.38 -21.90
C GLY A 433 16.28 3.63 -21.73
N GLY A 434 16.51 4.68 -22.55
CA GLY A 434 15.71 5.91 -22.55
C GLY A 434 15.68 6.65 -21.21
N ARG A 435 16.77 6.62 -20.42
CA ARG A 435 16.88 7.18 -19.06
C ARG A 435 15.86 6.60 -18.08
N ARG A 436 15.34 5.38 -18.35
CA ARG A 436 14.44 4.63 -17.49
C ARG A 436 15.17 3.46 -16.84
N TYR A 437 14.96 3.28 -15.56
CA TYR A 437 15.61 2.28 -14.74
C TYR A 437 14.58 1.50 -13.92
N ARG A 438 14.82 0.23 -13.71
CA ARG A 438 14.12 -0.56 -12.71
C ARG A 438 14.87 -0.46 -11.39
N LEU A 439 14.15 -0.31 -10.27
CA LEU A 439 14.75 -0.48 -8.95
C LEU A 439 15.04 -1.97 -8.74
N GLY A 440 16.32 -2.29 -8.54
CA GLY A 440 16.78 -3.65 -8.22
C GLY A 440 16.54 -4.00 -6.75
N ASP A 441 16.93 -5.23 -6.36
CA ASP A 441 16.79 -5.69 -4.98
C ASP A 441 17.39 -4.70 -3.96
N PRO A 442 16.69 -4.42 -2.84
CA PRO A 442 15.51 -5.13 -2.33
C PRO A 442 14.15 -4.49 -2.72
N ALA A 443 14.08 -3.67 -3.79
CA ALA A 443 12.81 -3.09 -4.21
C ALA A 443 11.83 -4.19 -4.65
N PRO A 444 10.55 -4.11 -4.24
CA PRO A 444 9.52 -4.98 -4.81
C PRO A 444 9.36 -4.74 -6.32
N GLY A 445 8.90 -5.75 -7.06
CA GLY A 445 8.63 -5.58 -8.48
C GLY A 445 7.60 -4.48 -8.76
N GLY A 446 7.78 -3.74 -9.87
CA GLY A 446 6.88 -2.65 -10.27
C GLY A 446 7.36 -1.26 -9.88
N PHE A 447 8.60 -1.11 -9.39
CA PHE A 447 9.22 0.18 -9.11
C PHE A 447 10.17 0.56 -10.23
N PHE A 448 9.93 1.74 -10.83
CA PHE A 448 10.75 2.27 -11.90
C PHE A 448 11.10 3.73 -11.63
N ALA A 449 12.30 4.11 -12.02
CA ALA A 449 12.82 5.47 -11.97
C ALA A 449 13.06 5.95 -13.41
N THR A 450 12.42 7.03 -13.81
CA THR A 450 12.62 7.65 -15.13
C THR A 450 13.13 9.07 -14.95
N PHE A 451 14.32 9.36 -15.46
CA PHE A 451 14.86 10.73 -15.48
C PHE A 451 14.42 11.40 -16.76
N ARG A 452 13.64 12.46 -16.64
CA ARG A 452 13.04 13.16 -17.79
C ARG A 452 13.20 14.68 -17.67
N PRO A 453 13.17 15.44 -18.79
CA PRO A 453 13.16 16.89 -18.71
C PRO A 453 11.87 17.38 -18.04
N VAL A 454 11.97 18.48 -17.30
CA VAL A 454 10.80 19.16 -16.76
C VAL A 454 10.00 19.76 -17.92
N LYS A 455 8.67 19.64 -17.88
CA LYS A 455 7.79 20.20 -18.91
C LYS A 455 8.08 21.70 -19.09
N ASP A 456 8.30 22.12 -20.32
CA ASP A 456 8.63 23.49 -20.72
C ASP A 456 10.00 24.03 -20.23
N LYS A 457 10.88 23.13 -19.70
CA LYS A 457 12.23 23.44 -19.19
C LYS A 457 13.20 22.30 -19.47
N GLU A 458 13.62 22.13 -20.70
CA GLU A 458 14.45 20.99 -21.15
C GLU A 458 15.82 20.87 -20.44
N SER A 459 16.34 21.95 -19.87
CA SER A 459 17.60 21.95 -19.11
C SER A 459 17.47 21.43 -17.69
N GLU A 460 16.26 21.36 -17.14
CA GLU A 460 15.98 20.83 -15.80
C GLU A 460 15.57 19.35 -15.88
N THR A 461 16.09 18.54 -14.98
CA THR A 461 15.75 17.11 -14.89
C THR A 461 14.85 16.86 -13.68
N GLU A 462 13.83 16.05 -13.86
CA GLU A 462 13.04 15.48 -12.77
C GLU A 462 13.15 13.96 -12.75
N LEU A 463 13.05 13.37 -11.55
CA LEU A 463 12.93 11.94 -11.35
C LEU A 463 11.45 11.59 -11.22
N PHE A 464 10.93 10.85 -12.18
CA PHE A 464 9.60 10.26 -12.14
C PHE A 464 9.69 8.86 -11.60
N LEU A 465 9.19 8.65 -10.38
CA LEU A 465 9.15 7.36 -9.71
C LEU A 465 7.78 6.73 -9.92
N GLU A 466 7.75 5.60 -10.60
CA GLU A 466 6.56 4.76 -10.78
C GLU A 466 6.57 3.68 -9.70
N GLN A 467 5.50 3.57 -8.95
CA GLN A 467 5.35 2.58 -7.89
C GLN A 467 3.89 2.11 -7.77
N PRO A 468 3.65 0.87 -7.28
CA PRO A 468 2.30 0.28 -7.24
C PRO A 468 1.26 1.11 -6.48
N GLN A 469 1.69 1.93 -5.54
CA GLN A 469 0.83 2.76 -4.71
C GLN A 469 0.56 4.16 -5.29
N GLY A 470 1.21 4.52 -6.42
CA GLY A 470 1.06 5.82 -7.08
C GLY A 470 2.40 6.40 -7.54
N ASN A 471 2.36 7.29 -8.51
CA ASN A 471 3.55 7.91 -9.09
C ASN A 471 3.99 9.12 -8.28
N VAL A 472 5.30 9.34 -8.21
CA VAL A 472 5.90 10.49 -7.53
C VAL A 472 6.84 11.21 -8.47
N VAL A 473 6.75 12.54 -8.52
CA VAL A 473 7.66 13.40 -9.27
C VAL A 473 8.58 14.10 -8.26
N LEU A 474 9.89 13.97 -8.48
CA LEU A 474 10.90 14.63 -7.67
C LEU A 474 11.73 15.55 -8.57
N LYS A 475 11.92 16.78 -8.16
CA LYS A 475 12.74 17.75 -8.90
C LYS A 475 14.22 17.62 -8.50
N LYS A 476 15.11 17.62 -9.50
CA LYS A 476 16.56 17.62 -9.26
C LYS A 476 16.99 18.96 -8.63
N VAL A 477 17.82 18.88 -7.59
CA VAL A 477 18.44 20.06 -6.98
C VAL A 477 19.72 20.38 -7.75
N SER A 478 19.83 21.60 -8.26
CA SER A 478 21.02 22.05 -8.98
C SER A 478 22.12 22.49 -7.99
N GLY A 479 23.33 21.91 -8.09
CA GLY A 479 24.56 22.36 -7.41
C GLY A 479 25.18 21.34 -6.45
N ASP A 480 26.50 21.27 -6.46
CA ASP A 480 27.33 20.48 -5.53
C ASP A 480 27.10 20.94 -4.09
N GLY A 481 26.60 20.03 -3.26
CA GLY A 481 26.46 20.25 -1.82
C GLY A 481 25.36 21.22 -1.40
N ALA A 482 24.45 21.56 -2.27
CA ALA A 482 23.35 22.48 -1.94
C ALA A 482 22.34 21.84 -0.99
N LYS A 483 22.18 22.42 0.18
CA LYS A 483 20.98 22.32 1.03
C LYS A 483 19.73 22.47 0.17
N PRO A 484 18.59 21.82 0.51
CA PRO A 484 17.39 21.81 -0.33
C PRO A 484 16.94 23.22 -0.68
N THR A 485 17.10 23.62 -1.93
CA THR A 485 16.46 24.83 -2.48
C THR A 485 15.17 24.41 -3.16
N VAL A 486 14.08 24.69 -2.50
CA VAL A 486 12.76 24.73 -3.14
C VAL A 486 12.67 26.10 -3.81
N ASP A 487 12.41 26.12 -5.11
CA ASP A 487 12.38 27.29 -6.00
C ASP A 487 13.59 28.24 -5.89
N ALA A 488 14.54 28.07 -6.82
CA ALA A 488 15.56 29.06 -7.11
C ALA A 488 14.93 30.25 -7.84
N GLY A 489 14.26 31.08 -7.09
CA GLY A 489 13.69 32.36 -7.51
C GLY A 489 13.84 33.45 -6.45
N ALA A 490 14.62 33.18 -5.39
CA ALA A 490 14.93 34.23 -4.43
C ALA A 490 16.44 34.20 -4.16
N THR A 491 17.17 35.22 -4.60
CA THR A 491 18.38 35.76 -3.98
C THR A 491 18.21 35.68 -2.47
N ALA A 492 19.28 35.37 -1.74
CA ALA A 492 19.30 35.48 -0.28
C ALA A 492 18.85 36.88 0.07
N ASP A 493 17.59 37.00 0.43
CA ASP A 493 16.96 38.27 0.75
C ASP A 493 17.34 38.59 2.20
N ASN A 494 18.22 39.57 2.36
CA ASN A 494 18.58 40.16 3.67
C ASN A 494 17.36 40.79 4.37
N SER A 495 16.14 40.65 3.81
CA SER A 495 14.86 41.17 4.36
C SER A 495 14.04 40.11 5.14
N LEU A 496 14.52 38.86 5.24
CA LEU A 496 13.80 37.86 6.04
C LEU A 496 13.91 38.21 7.53
N ILE A 497 12.75 38.15 8.20
CA ILE A 497 12.68 38.27 9.65
C ILE A 497 13.64 37.31 10.35
N SER A 498 14.35 37.77 11.38
CA SER A 498 15.18 36.89 12.19
C SER A 498 14.35 35.86 12.95
N VAL A 499 14.95 34.71 13.28
CA VAL A 499 14.27 33.69 14.11
C VAL A 499 13.81 34.30 15.43
N ASP A 500 14.63 35.13 16.06
CA ASP A 500 14.32 35.74 17.36
C ASP A 500 13.14 36.69 17.27
N GLU A 501 13.12 37.54 16.24
CA GLU A 501 12.01 38.46 16.02
C GLU A 501 10.71 37.71 15.66
N LEU A 502 10.80 36.66 14.83
CA LEU A 502 9.65 35.83 14.48
C LEU A 502 9.07 35.17 15.73
N LEU A 503 9.91 34.56 16.57
CA LEU A 503 9.47 33.90 17.80
C LEU A 503 8.85 34.91 18.79
N ALA A 504 9.45 36.08 18.93
CA ALA A 504 8.89 37.13 19.81
C ALA A 504 7.46 37.53 19.34
N LYS A 505 7.27 37.73 18.03
CA LYS A 505 5.96 38.05 17.45
C LYS A 505 4.97 36.88 17.59
N MET A 506 5.42 35.65 17.43
CA MET A 506 4.59 34.47 17.65
C MET A 506 4.15 34.38 19.13
N ILE A 507 5.07 34.51 20.07
CA ILE A 507 4.77 34.47 21.51
C ILE A 507 3.70 35.50 21.83
N ALA A 508 3.88 36.75 21.36
CA ALA A 508 2.88 37.82 21.54
C ALA A 508 1.53 37.44 20.92
N ALA A 509 1.52 36.86 19.70
CA ALA A 509 0.31 36.46 19.00
C ALA A 509 -0.43 35.29 19.68
N TYR A 510 0.27 34.39 20.33
CA TYR A 510 -0.33 33.29 21.10
C TYR A 510 -0.84 33.72 22.49
N GLY A 511 -0.61 34.97 22.91
CA GLY A 511 -1.14 35.54 24.15
C GLY A 511 -0.12 36.17 25.07
N GLY A 512 1.18 36.10 24.71
CA GLY A 512 2.31 36.59 25.50
C GLY A 512 2.79 35.59 26.55
N GLU A 513 4.05 35.75 26.96
CA GLU A 513 4.71 34.80 27.88
C GLU A 513 3.97 34.67 29.23
N GLU A 514 3.44 35.79 29.78
CA GLU A 514 2.73 35.80 31.05
C GLU A 514 1.50 34.90 30.98
N ASN A 515 0.61 35.09 29.99
CA ASN A 515 -0.59 34.25 29.83
C ASN A 515 -0.25 32.78 29.54
N LEU A 516 0.74 32.51 28.70
CA LEU A 516 1.17 31.14 28.40
C LEU A 516 1.71 30.42 29.64
N ARG A 517 2.49 31.11 30.51
CA ARG A 517 3.02 30.54 31.76
C ARG A 517 2.05 30.49 32.93
N LYS A 518 0.93 31.23 32.83
CA LYS A 518 -0.13 31.23 33.83
C LYS A 518 -0.70 29.82 34.03
N HIS A 519 -0.95 29.10 32.91
CA HIS A 519 -1.60 27.82 32.92
C HIS A 519 -0.59 26.67 33.17
N LYS A 520 -1.01 25.63 33.89
CA LYS A 520 -0.19 24.45 34.26
C LYS A 520 -0.75 23.15 33.72
N SER A 521 -2.03 23.12 33.36
CA SER A 521 -2.67 21.95 32.76
C SER A 521 -3.79 22.38 31.81
N SER A 522 -4.15 21.50 30.92
CA SER A 522 -5.30 21.69 30.01
C SER A 522 -6.01 20.38 29.71
N VAL A 523 -7.33 20.48 29.56
CA VAL A 523 -8.15 19.41 28.99
C VAL A 523 -8.95 20.00 27.84
N MET A 524 -8.74 19.47 26.65
CA MET A 524 -9.48 19.86 25.44
C MET A 524 -10.42 18.72 25.06
N MET A 525 -11.72 19.01 24.96
CA MET A 525 -12.69 18.09 24.38
C MET A 525 -12.68 18.22 22.87
N VAL A 526 -12.66 17.11 22.15
CA VAL A 526 -12.51 17.10 20.69
C VAL A 526 -13.51 16.17 20.01
N ASP A 527 -14.01 16.64 18.87
CA ASP A 527 -14.72 15.84 17.87
C ASP A 527 -13.79 15.66 16.65
N VAL A 528 -13.62 14.43 16.22
CA VAL A 528 -12.74 14.06 15.11
C VAL A 528 -13.55 13.37 14.04
N ASP A 529 -13.43 13.83 12.78
CA ASP A 529 -14.06 13.23 11.62
C ASP A 529 -12.97 12.68 10.67
N PHE A 530 -12.96 11.39 10.49
CA PHE A 530 -12.14 10.69 9.50
C PHE A 530 -12.91 10.66 8.17
N GLU A 531 -12.94 11.81 7.46
CA GLU A 531 -13.82 12.04 6.32
C GLU A 531 -13.73 10.97 5.23
N ASN A 532 -12.51 10.49 4.93
CA ASN A 532 -12.29 9.46 3.92
C ASN A 532 -12.46 8.02 4.44
N GLN A 533 -12.83 7.85 5.72
CA GLN A 533 -13.07 6.55 6.36
C GLN A 533 -14.55 6.31 6.71
N GLY A 534 -15.37 7.37 6.74
CA GLY A 534 -16.75 7.30 7.23
C GLY A 534 -16.85 7.01 8.74
N VAL A 535 -15.83 7.34 9.50
CA VAL A 535 -15.70 7.07 10.94
C VAL A 535 -15.51 8.39 11.68
N GLN A 536 -16.07 8.47 12.87
CA GLN A 536 -15.93 9.60 13.78
C GLN A 536 -15.29 9.17 15.09
N ALA A 537 -14.67 10.10 15.79
CA ALA A 537 -14.24 9.87 17.16
C ALA A 537 -14.54 11.10 18.04
N LYS A 538 -14.71 10.87 19.31
CA LYS A 538 -14.87 11.89 20.34
C LYS A 538 -14.02 11.56 21.54
N GLY A 539 -13.49 12.57 22.18
CA GLY A 539 -12.70 12.34 23.38
C GLY A 539 -12.03 13.57 23.93
N SER A 540 -10.96 13.36 24.66
CA SER A 540 -10.19 14.42 25.31
C SER A 540 -8.70 14.32 24.98
N VAL A 541 -8.07 15.49 24.90
CA VAL A 541 -6.61 15.64 24.89
C VAL A 541 -6.25 16.39 26.16
N SER A 542 -5.43 15.77 26.99
CA SER A 542 -4.99 16.29 28.28
C SER A 542 -3.50 16.56 28.26
N ALA A 543 -3.09 17.70 28.76
CA ALA A 543 -1.68 18.06 28.91
C ALA A 543 -1.42 18.70 30.28
N ARG A 544 -0.22 18.48 30.83
CA ARG A 544 0.22 19.07 32.09
C ARG A 544 1.72 19.39 32.03
N ALA A 545 2.06 20.58 32.49
CA ALA A 545 3.45 21.02 32.54
C ALA A 545 4.32 20.09 33.42
N PRO A 546 5.61 19.87 33.07
CA PRO A 546 6.26 20.52 31.91
C PRO A 546 5.94 19.83 30.56
N ASN A 547 5.68 18.52 30.50
CA ASN A 547 5.62 17.76 29.26
C ASN A 547 4.79 16.46 29.36
N LEU A 548 3.78 16.41 30.20
CA LEU A 548 2.87 15.27 30.29
C LEU A 548 1.75 15.39 29.28
N ALA A 549 1.44 14.33 28.54
CA ALA A 549 0.38 14.33 27.55
C ALA A 549 -0.41 13.01 27.54
N ALA A 550 -1.72 13.13 27.35
CA ALA A 550 -2.61 11.97 27.20
C ALA A 550 -3.74 12.29 26.23
N MET A 551 -4.24 11.27 25.54
CA MET A 551 -5.40 11.35 24.69
C MET A 551 -6.27 10.12 24.93
N ASP A 552 -7.57 10.32 25.09
CA ASP A 552 -8.57 9.25 25.19
C ASP A 552 -9.64 9.50 24.13
N MET A 553 -9.78 8.56 23.20
CA MET A 553 -10.67 8.68 22.05
C MET A 553 -11.59 7.47 21.94
N THR A 554 -12.88 7.71 21.80
CA THR A 554 -13.90 6.70 21.45
C THR A 554 -14.29 6.86 19.98
N PHE A 555 -14.09 5.79 19.20
CA PHE A 555 -14.43 5.73 17.79
C PHE A 555 -15.86 5.24 17.59
N THR A 556 -16.58 5.90 16.69
CA THR A 556 -17.97 5.56 16.34
C THR A 556 -18.16 5.50 14.83
N ALA A 557 -19.06 4.60 14.41
CA ALA A 557 -19.55 4.53 13.04
C ALA A 557 -21.03 4.11 13.09
N LEU A 558 -21.89 4.75 12.28
CA LEU A 558 -23.35 4.55 12.29
C LEU A 558 -23.95 4.71 13.71
N GLY A 559 -23.41 5.59 14.53
CA GLY A 559 -23.84 5.78 15.92
C GLY A 559 -23.42 4.69 16.91
N LYS A 560 -22.70 3.67 16.48
CA LYS A 560 -22.16 2.58 17.33
C LYS A 560 -20.73 2.84 17.73
N LYS A 561 -20.38 2.54 18.98
CA LYS A 561 -18.98 2.47 19.41
C LYS A 561 -18.29 1.32 18.70
N ILE A 562 -17.17 1.59 18.01
CA ILE A 562 -16.39 0.60 17.29
C ILE A 562 -15.00 0.38 17.86
N GLY A 563 -14.56 1.22 18.79
CA GLY A 563 -13.27 1.04 19.44
C GLY A 563 -12.84 2.24 20.27
N THR A 564 -11.70 2.11 20.92
CA THR A 564 -11.04 3.16 21.69
C THR A 564 -9.55 3.19 21.40
N ILE A 565 -8.95 4.38 21.51
CA ILE A 565 -7.50 4.60 21.54
C ILE A 565 -7.20 5.47 22.75
N VAL A 566 -6.26 5.01 23.56
CA VAL A 566 -5.66 5.80 24.64
C VAL A 566 -4.19 5.93 24.35
N SER A 567 -3.69 7.15 24.17
CA SER A 567 -2.26 7.43 24.13
C SER A 567 -1.83 8.16 25.38
N PHE A 568 -0.61 7.90 25.83
CA PHE A 568 -0.07 8.43 27.07
C PHE A 568 1.42 8.72 26.93
N PHE A 569 1.87 9.77 27.63
CA PHE A 569 3.27 10.13 27.76
C PHE A 569 3.52 10.75 29.14
N ASP A 570 4.44 10.15 29.92
CA ASP A 570 4.72 10.56 31.30
C ASP A 570 5.92 11.49 31.44
N GLY A 571 6.35 12.09 30.32
CA GLY A 571 7.53 12.96 30.26
C GLY A 571 8.82 12.21 29.89
N ALA A 572 8.85 10.89 29.97
CA ALA A 572 10.01 10.07 29.65
C ALA A 572 9.66 8.89 28.72
N ALA A 573 8.58 8.20 29.00
CA ALA A 573 8.07 7.05 28.26
C ALA A 573 6.62 7.27 27.84
N GLY A 574 6.20 6.61 26.77
CA GLY A 574 4.84 6.71 26.29
C GLY A 574 4.46 5.56 25.36
N GLY A 575 3.19 5.55 24.97
CA GLY A 575 2.65 4.53 24.10
C GLY A 575 1.19 4.73 23.74
N GLU A 576 0.65 3.75 23.03
CA GLU A 576 -0.76 3.68 22.63
C GLU A 576 -1.37 2.32 23.00
N VAL A 577 -2.57 2.36 23.57
CA VAL A 577 -3.41 1.19 23.79
C VAL A 577 -4.67 1.34 22.93
N MET A 578 -4.84 0.41 22.00
CA MET A 578 -5.97 0.37 21.10
C MET A 578 -6.82 -0.86 21.40
N SER A 579 -8.14 -0.71 21.41
CA SER A 579 -9.03 -1.87 21.65
C SER A 579 -9.03 -2.88 20.49
N PHE A 580 -8.48 -2.54 19.34
CA PHE A 580 -8.55 -3.30 18.09
C PHE A 580 -7.17 -3.56 17.43
N ALA A 581 -6.09 -3.20 18.10
CA ALA A 581 -4.72 -3.46 17.66
C ALA A 581 -3.82 -3.78 18.85
N PRO A 582 -2.67 -4.42 18.64
CA PRO A 582 -1.67 -4.58 19.69
C PRO A 582 -1.23 -3.23 20.24
N GLU A 583 -0.96 -3.21 21.55
CA GLU A 583 -0.39 -2.04 22.19
C GLU A 583 0.97 -1.68 21.59
N GLU A 584 1.27 -0.38 21.54
CA GLU A 584 2.55 0.12 21.06
C GLU A 584 3.24 0.95 22.16
N THR A 585 4.53 0.69 22.37
CA THR A 585 5.40 1.54 23.22
C THR A 585 6.26 2.38 22.29
N TYR A 586 6.32 3.69 22.54
CA TYR A 586 7.12 4.60 21.73
C TYR A 586 8.61 4.37 21.98
N SER A 587 9.38 4.34 20.93
CA SER A 587 10.83 4.18 20.97
C SER A 587 11.50 5.03 19.87
N GLY A 588 12.83 5.06 19.84
CA GLY A 588 13.61 5.63 18.77
C GLY A 588 13.18 7.05 18.39
N LYS A 589 13.04 7.27 17.10
CA LYS A 589 12.68 8.56 16.50
C LYS A 589 11.28 9.04 16.89
N ARG A 590 10.32 8.10 16.98
CA ARG A 590 8.95 8.41 17.41
C ARG A 590 8.89 8.95 18.84
N LEU A 591 9.66 8.35 19.75
CA LEU A 591 9.74 8.84 21.12
C LEU A 591 10.33 10.26 21.19
N GLU A 592 11.35 10.56 20.40
CA GLU A 592 11.95 11.90 20.35
C GLU A 592 10.97 12.95 19.79
N ASP A 593 10.20 12.59 18.77
CA ASP A 593 9.17 13.49 18.22
C ASP A 593 8.04 13.75 19.24
N ILE A 594 7.62 12.73 20.01
CA ILE A 594 6.63 12.88 21.09
C ILE A 594 7.18 13.76 22.21
N LYS A 595 8.42 13.57 22.65
CA LYS A 595 9.06 14.43 23.65
C LYS A 595 9.05 15.90 23.26
N ALA A 596 9.47 16.18 22.00
CA ALA A 596 9.49 17.55 21.49
C ALA A 596 8.09 18.15 21.36
N GLY A 597 7.08 17.35 20.96
CA GLY A 597 5.70 17.80 20.75
C GLY A 597 4.84 17.85 22.02
N SER A 598 5.29 17.27 23.14
CA SER A 598 4.54 17.22 24.41
C SER A 598 4.89 18.36 25.38
N ASP A 599 5.82 19.24 25.01
CA ASP A 599 6.14 20.41 25.85
C ASP A 599 4.91 21.30 26.00
N PHE A 600 4.45 21.50 27.24
CA PHE A 600 3.28 22.30 27.55
C PHE A 600 3.46 23.79 27.14
N TYR A 601 4.69 24.26 27.16
CA TYR A 601 5.09 25.62 26.77
C TYR A 601 5.82 25.64 25.41
N ASP A 602 5.45 24.75 24.49
CA ASP A 602 6.15 24.49 23.22
C ASP A 602 6.66 25.78 22.55
N VAL A 603 5.79 26.78 22.30
CA VAL A 603 6.17 28.00 21.59
C VAL A 603 7.21 28.85 22.35
N LEU A 604 7.21 28.78 23.68
CA LEU A 604 8.21 29.45 24.52
C LEU A 604 9.55 28.75 24.51
N ASN A 605 9.55 27.44 24.32
CA ASN A 605 10.69 26.57 24.51
C ASN A 605 11.30 26.05 23.19
N TRP A 606 10.88 26.56 22.04
CA TRP A 606 11.39 26.05 20.74
C TRP A 606 12.91 26.09 20.63
N LYS A 607 13.57 27.13 21.17
CA LYS A 607 15.04 27.21 21.19
C LYS A 607 15.69 26.12 22.04
N ALA A 608 15.02 25.63 23.05
CA ALA A 608 15.51 24.54 23.90
C ALA A 608 15.17 23.17 23.29
N ASN A 609 13.98 23.02 22.68
CA ASN A 609 13.46 21.76 22.17
C ASN A 609 14.04 21.38 20.79
N TYR A 610 14.47 22.38 20.00
CA TYR A 610 14.96 22.13 18.65
C TYR A 610 16.43 22.57 18.51
N LYS A 611 17.25 21.64 17.99
CA LYS A 611 18.68 21.90 17.75
C LYS A 611 18.91 22.99 16.70
N THR A 612 18.04 23.06 15.71
CA THR A 612 18.07 24.11 14.68
C THR A 612 16.69 24.68 14.42
N LEU A 613 16.65 26.02 14.34
CA LEU A 613 15.52 26.82 13.91
C LEU A 613 15.99 27.73 12.77
N THR A 614 15.34 27.67 11.62
CA THR A 614 15.76 28.45 10.45
C THR A 614 14.56 28.96 9.68
N VAL A 615 14.40 30.26 9.53
CA VAL A 615 13.45 30.85 8.58
C VAL A 615 14.00 30.63 7.19
N LYS A 616 13.37 29.73 6.42
CA LYS A 616 13.88 29.28 5.11
C LYS A 616 13.56 30.28 4.00
N ARG A 617 12.35 30.81 3.99
CA ARG A 617 11.83 31.66 2.92
C ARG A 617 10.44 32.17 3.25
N MET A 618 9.93 33.06 2.42
CA MET A 618 8.51 33.38 2.32
C MET A 618 7.77 32.34 1.48
N GLY A 619 6.47 32.23 1.68
CA GLY A 619 5.57 31.37 0.91
C GLY A 619 4.13 31.85 0.96
N LYS A 620 3.18 31.02 0.48
CA LYS A 620 1.75 31.29 0.56
C LYS A 620 0.98 30.08 1.05
N VAL A 621 -0.01 30.31 1.89
CA VAL A 621 -1.01 29.32 2.33
C VAL A 621 -2.39 29.92 2.11
N GLY A 622 -3.23 29.31 1.25
CA GLY A 622 -4.56 29.83 0.95
C GLY A 622 -4.59 31.27 0.40
N GLY A 623 -3.48 31.71 -0.26
CA GLY A 623 -3.32 33.08 -0.76
C GLY A 623 -2.69 34.05 0.24
N GLU A 624 -2.56 33.70 1.50
CA GLU A 624 -1.95 34.51 2.56
C GLU A 624 -0.42 34.30 2.58
N ASP A 625 0.34 35.39 2.73
CA ASP A 625 1.81 35.35 2.83
C ASP A 625 2.23 34.77 4.18
N VAL A 626 3.24 33.89 4.15
CA VAL A 626 3.73 33.18 5.34
C VAL A 626 5.26 33.16 5.39
N TYR A 627 5.80 33.17 6.61
CA TYR A 627 7.17 32.76 6.88
C TYR A 627 7.21 31.23 6.99
N ILE A 628 8.20 30.57 6.38
CA ILE A 628 8.40 29.11 6.50
C ILE A 628 9.57 28.86 7.43
N LEU A 629 9.28 28.36 8.63
CA LEU A 629 10.25 28.05 9.67
C LEU A 629 10.49 26.52 9.71
N GLU A 630 11.73 26.11 9.49
CA GLU A 630 12.17 24.73 9.71
C GLU A 630 12.63 24.54 11.15
N LYS A 631 12.10 23.52 11.81
CA LYS A 631 12.49 23.07 13.16
C LYS A 631 13.07 21.66 13.08
N ARG A 632 14.20 21.41 13.75
CA ARG A 632 14.80 20.06 13.88
C ARG A 632 15.23 19.81 15.30
N SER A 633 14.69 18.75 15.90
CA SER A 633 15.25 18.16 17.12
C SER A 633 16.53 17.38 16.82
N GLU A 634 17.25 16.93 17.83
CA GLU A 634 18.57 16.30 17.64
C GLU A 634 18.48 14.99 16.83
N LYS A 635 17.47 14.17 17.08
CA LYS A 635 17.27 12.86 16.45
C LYS A 635 15.93 12.71 15.74
N GLY A 636 15.01 13.68 15.87
CA GLY A 636 13.67 13.64 15.29
C GLY A 636 13.61 14.03 13.82
N THR A 637 12.41 14.06 13.30
CA THR A 637 12.12 14.45 11.92
C THR A 637 12.08 15.98 11.76
N PRO A 638 12.42 16.52 10.58
CA PRO A 638 12.24 17.95 10.33
C PRO A 638 10.76 18.31 10.25
N VAL A 639 10.40 19.45 10.83
CA VAL A 639 9.06 20.03 10.80
C VAL A 639 9.11 21.40 10.15
N LEU A 640 8.20 21.69 9.22
CA LEU A 640 8.06 22.99 8.58
C LEU A 640 6.76 23.65 9.09
N ASP A 641 6.89 24.78 9.80
CA ASP A 641 5.75 25.60 10.18
C ASP A 641 5.61 26.78 9.23
N TYR A 642 4.39 26.99 8.74
CA TYR A 642 3.99 28.09 7.86
C TYR A 642 3.24 29.11 8.69
N ILE A 643 3.89 30.23 8.99
CA ILE A 643 3.47 31.23 9.96
C ILE A 643 2.96 32.46 9.22
N SER A 644 1.72 32.88 9.47
CA SER A 644 1.14 34.07 8.86
C SER A 644 2.01 35.31 9.10
N THR A 645 2.23 36.11 8.07
CA THR A 645 2.93 37.39 8.20
C THR A 645 2.07 38.48 8.88
N LYS A 646 0.78 38.23 8.99
CA LYS A 646 -0.20 39.18 9.58
C LYS A 646 -0.49 38.83 11.04
N SER A 647 -0.93 37.59 11.30
CA SER A 647 -1.33 37.16 12.63
C SER A 647 -0.19 36.53 13.45
N PHE A 648 0.91 36.13 12.84
CA PHE A 648 2.03 35.37 13.43
C PHE A 648 1.61 34.03 14.06
N LEU A 649 0.42 33.51 13.67
CA LEU A 649 -0.05 32.19 14.04
C LEU A 649 0.34 31.18 12.98
N VAL A 650 0.49 29.91 13.35
CA VAL A 650 0.77 28.82 12.43
C VAL A 650 -0.48 28.48 11.64
N LEU A 651 -0.45 28.60 10.31
CA LEU A 651 -1.56 28.23 9.43
C LEU A 651 -1.43 26.80 8.91
N ARG A 652 -0.20 26.30 8.77
CA ARG A 652 0.07 24.96 8.26
C ARG A 652 1.34 24.43 8.90
N ARG A 653 1.40 23.12 9.07
CA ARG A 653 2.58 22.34 9.47
C ARG A 653 2.77 21.17 8.54
N ASP A 654 3.97 21.01 8.01
CA ASP A 654 4.36 19.81 7.29
C ASP A 654 5.35 19.03 8.16
N SER A 655 5.07 17.75 8.35
CA SER A 655 5.85 16.85 9.18
C SER A 655 5.92 15.44 8.56
N VAL A 656 6.64 14.55 9.20
CA VAL A 656 6.75 13.15 8.80
C VAL A 656 6.30 12.29 9.98
N VAL A 657 5.36 11.40 9.74
CA VAL A 657 4.96 10.37 10.72
C VAL A 657 5.84 9.15 10.52
N VAL A 658 6.55 8.77 11.57
CA VAL A 658 7.41 7.58 11.56
C VAL A 658 6.61 6.38 12.06
N SER A 659 6.55 5.31 11.27
CA SER A 659 6.07 4.01 11.69
C SER A 659 7.26 3.07 11.86
N GLU A 660 7.75 2.91 13.07
CA GLU A 660 8.89 2.02 13.36
C GLU A 660 8.54 0.55 13.11
N THR A 661 7.30 0.17 13.38
CA THR A 661 6.81 -1.21 13.16
C THR A 661 6.75 -1.58 11.69
N ALA A 662 6.38 -0.63 10.82
CA ALA A 662 6.28 -0.85 9.39
C ALA A 662 7.52 -0.40 8.61
N GLY A 663 8.47 0.29 9.27
CA GLY A 663 9.75 0.72 8.69
C GLY A 663 9.62 1.81 7.62
N PHE A 664 8.57 2.66 7.68
CA PHE A 664 8.39 3.74 6.70
C PHE A 664 8.12 5.10 7.36
N GLU A 665 8.45 6.14 6.63
CA GLU A 665 8.16 7.54 6.96
C GLU A 665 7.08 8.07 6.00
N LEU A 666 6.00 8.61 6.56
CA LEU A 666 4.89 9.16 5.78
C LEU A 666 4.80 10.67 5.96
N PRO A 667 4.79 11.45 4.87
CA PRO A 667 4.52 12.88 4.96
C PRO A 667 3.08 13.11 5.46
N GLN A 668 2.94 14.08 6.37
CA GLN A 668 1.68 14.56 6.88
C GLN A 668 1.64 16.09 6.80
N THR A 669 0.53 16.62 6.35
CA THR A 669 0.23 18.05 6.38
C THR A 669 -0.87 18.30 7.39
N GLN A 670 -0.70 19.32 8.25
CA GLN A 670 -1.72 19.80 9.18
C GLN A 670 -2.02 21.27 8.87
N SER A 671 -3.28 21.63 8.73
CA SER A 671 -3.75 23.01 8.59
C SER A 671 -4.49 23.42 9.85
N PHE A 672 -4.21 24.63 10.34
CA PHE A 672 -4.78 25.20 11.56
C PHE A 672 -5.66 26.40 11.20
N SER A 673 -6.83 26.48 11.80
CA SER A 673 -7.80 27.56 11.56
C SER A 673 -8.73 27.74 12.74
N ASP A 674 -9.63 28.75 12.67
CA ASP A 674 -10.59 29.09 13.73
C ASP A 674 -9.86 29.29 15.07
N TYR A 675 -8.85 30.16 15.04
CA TYR A 675 -8.15 30.57 16.26
C TYR A 675 -9.04 31.41 17.17
N ARG A 676 -9.15 30.99 18.43
CA ARG A 676 -9.97 31.69 19.46
C ARG A 676 -9.14 31.98 20.69
N ASN A 677 -9.39 33.13 21.32
CA ASN A 677 -8.77 33.43 22.60
C ASN A 677 -9.53 32.70 23.72
N VAL A 678 -8.81 31.87 24.47
CA VAL A 678 -9.35 31.16 25.64
C VAL A 678 -8.48 31.49 26.85
N ASP A 679 -8.98 32.33 27.73
CA ASP A 679 -8.29 32.81 28.94
C ASP A 679 -6.86 33.35 28.65
N GLY A 680 -6.77 34.19 27.63
CA GLY A 680 -5.54 34.86 27.22
C GLY A 680 -4.66 34.09 26.24
N VAL A 681 -4.98 32.85 25.92
CA VAL A 681 -4.20 32.00 24.99
C VAL A 681 -4.95 31.75 23.68
N MET A 682 -4.28 31.93 22.54
CA MET A 682 -4.84 31.69 21.22
C MET A 682 -4.75 30.17 20.89
N VAL A 683 -5.91 29.52 20.73
CA VAL A 683 -6.04 28.08 20.46
C VAL A 683 -6.72 27.88 19.11
N PRO A 684 -6.16 26.99 18.20
CA PRO A 684 -6.82 26.62 16.94
C PRO A 684 -7.96 25.64 17.18
N PHE A 685 -9.20 26.06 17.00
CA PHE A 685 -10.39 25.23 17.23
C PHE A 685 -10.66 24.26 16.09
N LYS A 686 -9.97 24.40 14.94
CA LYS A 686 -10.08 23.46 13.83
C LYS A 686 -8.69 23.12 13.29
N THR A 687 -8.41 21.83 13.25
CA THR A 687 -7.23 21.27 12.58
C THR A 687 -7.67 20.28 11.51
N VAL A 688 -7.04 20.31 10.33
CA VAL A 688 -7.20 19.31 9.30
C VAL A 688 -5.85 18.65 9.05
N ALA A 689 -5.71 17.39 9.44
CA ALA A 689 -4.53 16.59 9.14
C ALA A 689 -4.80 15.75 7.88
N ASN A 690 -3.86 15.75 6.94
CA ASN A 690 -3.93 14.93 5.73
C ASN A 690 -2.73 14.00 5.65
N SER A 691 -2.98 12.73 5.39
CA SER A 691 -1.94 11.73 5.13
C SER A 691 -2.38 10.75 4.03
N LEU A 692 -1.41 10.09 3.40
CA LEU A 692 -1.69 9.12 2.33
C LEU A 692 -2.52 7.91 2.82
N VAL A 693 -2.42 7.57 4.11
CA VAL A 693 -3.09 6.39 4.68
C VAL A 693 -4.50 6.72 5.16
N GLN A 694 -4.65 7.81 5.90
CA GLN A 694 -5.92 8.15 6.56
C GLN A 694 -6.78 9.12 5.73
N GLY A 695 -6.17 9.85 4.78
CA GLY A 695 -6.82 10.96 4.09
C GLY A 695 -7.00 12.16 5.02
N ASP A 696 -8.14 12.84 4.89
CA ASP A 696 -8.48 14.03 5.69
C ASP A 696 -9.03 13.61 7.06
N VAL A 697 -8.36 14.05 8.12
CA VAL A 697 -8.79 13.93 9.52
C VAL A 697 -9.07 15.33 10.05
N VAL A 698 -10.33 15.64 10.27
CA VAL A 698 -10.79 16.96 10.75
C VAL A 698 -11.03 16.89 12.24
N THR A 699 -10.19 17.56 13.02
CA THR A 699 -10.36 17.71 14.47
C THR A 699 -10.98 19.07 14.79
N ARG A 700 -12.01 19.08 15.62
CA ARG A 700 -12.65 20.29 16.15
C ARG A 700 -12.60 20.25 17.67
N ILE A 701 -12.03 21.29 18.28
CA ILE A 701 -12.11 21.48 19.72
C ILE A 701 -13.51 21.99 20.04
N THR A 702 -14.16 21.34 20.97
CA THR A 702 -15.53 21.71 21.43
C THR A 702 -15.51 22.45 22.78
N ASP A 703 -14.49 22.19 23.60
CA ASP A 703 -14.30 22.86 24.91
C ASP A 703 -12.82 22.85 25.28
N VAL A 704 -12.35 23.85 25.99
CA VAL A 704 -11.01 23.98 26.56
C VAL A 704 -11.12 24.37 28.00
N LYS A 705 -10.50 23.61 28.89
CA LYS A 705 -10.42 23.91 30.33
C LYS A 705 -8.95 23.95 30.74
N TRP A 706 -8.59 25.05 31.38
CA TRP A 706 -7.28 25.27 31.95
C TRP A 706 -7.22 24.95 33.43
N ASP A 707 -6.05 24.63 33.91
CA ASP A 707 -5.71 24.46 35.33
C ASP A 707 -6.61 23.42 36.05
N ILE A 708 -6.98 22.38 35.30
CA ILE A 708 -7.71 21.22 35.83
C ILE A 708 -6.75 20.31 36.56
N ASP A 709 -7.16 19.80 37.72
CA ASP A 709 -6.43 18.73 38.41
C ASP A 709 -6.54 17.42 37.62
N ILE A 710 -5.42 16.99 36.98
CA ILE A 710 -5.33 15.78 36.20
C ILE A 710 -4.45 14.79 36.97
N PRO A 711 -4.98 13.63 37.36
CA PRO A 711 -4.21 12.68 38.16
C PRO A 711 -3.06 12.07 37.35
N ASP A 712 -1.94 11.75 38.01
CA ASP A 712 -0.72 11.23 37.39
C ASP A 712 -0.92 9.95 36.57
N ASN A 713 -1.88 9.11 36.96
CA ASN A 713 -2.19 7.86 36.23
C ASN A 713 -2.82 8.12 34.86
N ALA A 714 -3.36 9.32 34.58
CA ALA A 714 -3.88 9.69 33.27
C ALA A 714 -2.78 9.73 32.20
N PHE A 715 -1.53 10.00 32.60
CA PHE A 715 -0.38 10.09 31.70
C PHE A 715 0.45 8.78 31.64
N LYS A 716 -0.03 7.72 32.26
CA LYS A 716 0.62 6.41 32.31
C LYS A 716 -0.19 5.38 31.55
N LYS A 717 0.47 4.27 31.22
CA LYS A 717 -0.19 3.14 30.58
C LYS A 717 -1.45 2.75 31.40
N PRO A 718 -2.63 2.70 30.74
CA PRO A 718 -3.85 2.23 31.40
C PRO A 718 -3.65 0.83 31.96
N ALA A 719 -4.20 0.55 33.16
CA ALA A 719 -4.26 -0.82 33.67
C ALA A 719 -5.07 -1.66 32.68
N THR A 720 -4.45 -2.68 32.11
CA THR A 720 -5.17 -3.63 31.24
C THR A 720 -6.15 -4.41 32.10
N ASP A 721 -7.44 -4.21 31.87
CA ASP A 721 -8.46 -5.07 32.45
C ASP A 721 -8.18 -6.51 32.01
N LYS A 722 -8.05 -7.43 32.97
CA LYS A 722 -7.77 -8.87 32.76
C LYS A 722 -8.92 -9.61 32.04
N HIS A 723 -9.91 -8.90 31.54
CA HIS A 723 -11.08 -9.44 30.84
C HIS A 723 -11.15 -8.94 29.38
N ARG A 724 -10.19 -9.43 28.57
CA ARG A 724 -10.31 -9.48 27.10
C ARG A 724 -10.30 -10.90 26.61
#